data_87cddefac7291a008ed1640d56e39a7f
#
_entry.id   87cddefac7291a008ed1640d56e39a7f
#
_cell.length_a   1.000
_cell.length_b   1.000
_cell.length_c   1.000
_cell.angle_alpha   90.00
_cell.angle_beta   90.00
_cell.angle_gamma   90.00
#
_symmetry.space_group_name_H-M   'P 1'
#
loop_
_entity.id
_entity.type
_entity.pdbx_description
1 polymer ?
#
loop_
_entity_poly.entity_id
_entity_poly.type
_entity_poly.pdbx_seq_one_letter_code
_entity_poly.pdbx_strand_id
1 'polypeptide(L)'
;MVVRSIKPLVWTLAVLAVLVGAYAWAGYWLAPRLIRSKLPPAIAAVTGQHLALGAVVVKPFQLSADIRDIALTEPDGTPLLGAKRLFVDAQLASIWRGGVVLRAVELDEPAINLVLRPDGSLNLIAALAPKTAQPGAQKPPGKPFLVSIADIQVNRGVIDAADLRREHAIHERLAPINVRVQNFTTMAGGEGSFHVVARGQRGASLTLDGHIAVQPFTLDGELTLQGLAAQTAWQLAGEYDRIAPPAGLIDVKTRYRIASAPDGVRVNLDSLGVDARGLSLRASGADSDWIRVAELSADGASVDVRDALVRLPDIRVKGLDVRAWTEADGKVNLAAIAPRPVAVPTSRAPASRKAWRIEAPQLRLTDSRVEFEDRKPPAPVRYLLAPLEVDVDGYATDAATARVALRSVFNDSGRIQVAGNWRFDNPGGDFEIDVERLPVPFMQPYLARATDLVLRSGAVSAKGKLSVALPGGSSAQVGFTGGTTLTNFHSVDRDLQEDFIRFGSLTLGGIDYRSSPASLRVGDVLARQAYFKLVIAPDQSTNIADVLSPPRLRKGGVPTAAAAPADAASAAPKPAGRAMPIRIDRVRLVDSAANFADLSIRPNFATGIEQLEGTVSGLSSDPAARAEVVLDGKVDRYAPVEIRGQVNYLAASAYTNLSASFSNIELPTFTPYSGKFMGYKIEKGKLNAKFEYLIEHRKLDAKHHFVLDQFTLGDKVESEDAIRLPVKLAIALLKDRNGVIDLDLPVSGSLDDPQFRVAPLVWKVLRNLLVKIVTAPFALLGSLFGAGEEVRFVDFAYGSAALDAAAGERLANVGKALVERPQLKLEVPLVADPEQDRAALVGQRFAALLGGPATRALRAGDPAAYQKELDDAWRETTGEKRVPRPEREKDEDKDAWIIRCIDTGEAALRSRISIPDTDLANLAKQRADAVRDALIATTGLDPARVFVVTGTPEEGATNGVRLALKVE
;
A
#
# COMPACT_ATOMS: atom_id res chain seq x y z
N MET A 1 8.02 116.91 3.57
CA MET A 1 9.00 116.08 4.14
C MET A 1 8.42 115.21 5.25
N VAL A 2 8.13 113.96 5.01
CA VAL A 2 7.48 113.07 5.99
C VAL A 2 8.49 112.17 6.51
N VAL A 3 9.06 112.38 7.68
CA VAL A 3 9.83 111.34 8.42
C VAL A 3 8.82 110.49 9.14
N ARG A 4 8.40 109.38 8.46
CA ARG A 4 7.49 108.40 9.03
C ARG A 4 8.31 107.70 10.11
N SER A 5 7.87 107.77 11.38
CA SER A 5 8.58 107.16 12.54
C SER A 5 8.78 105.66 12.37
N ILE A 6 10.05 105.32 12.45
CA ILE A 6 10.52 103.91 12.38
C ILE A 6 10.14 103.21 13.69
N LYS A 7 9.78 103.95 14.73
CA LYS A 7 9.50 103.42 16.06
C LYS A 7 8.53 102.19 16.12
N PRO A 8 7.38 102.08 15.41
CA PRO A 8 6.50 100.95 15.51
C PRO A 8 7.11 99.71 14.86
N LEU A 9 7.94 99.87 13.78
CA LEU A 9 8.63 98.78 13.14
C LEU A 9 9.67 98.16 14.06
N VAL A 10 10.44 98.98 14.76
CA VAL A 10 11.48 98.53 15.71
C VAL A 10 10.86 97.75 16.87
N TRP A 11 9.77 98.23 17.41
CA TRP A 11 9.00 97.58 18.47
C TRP A 11 8.38 96.21 17.99
N THR A 12 7.83 96.19 16.83
CA THR A 12 7.30 94.89 16.21
C THR A 12 8.44 93.92 16.02
N LEU A 13 9.59 94.34 15.52
CA LEU A 13 10.77 93.49 15.35
C LEU A 13 11.35 92.99 16.71
N ALA A 14 11.37 93.86 17.73
CA ALA A 14 11.80 93.57 19.11
C ALA A 14 10.85 92.53 19.77
N VAL A 15 9.55 92.74 19.65
CA VAL A 15 8.56 91.80 20.15
C VAL A 15 8.64 90.46 19.41
N LEU A 16 8.82 90.47 18.05
CA LEU A 16 9.03 89.28 17.27
C LEU A 16 10.31 88.56 17.71
N ALA A 17 11.43 89.28 17.94
CA ALA A 17 12.68 88.68 18.38
C ALA A 17 12.53 88.08 19.80
N VAL A 18 11.80 88.66 20.68
CA VAL A 18 11.51 88.12 22.05
C VAL A 18 10.61 86.91 21.94
N LEU A 19 9.59 86.94 21.08
CA LEU A 19 8.73 85.74 20.83
C LEU A 19 9.49 84.59 20.19
N VAL A 20 10.38 84.88 19.22
CA VAL A 20 11.27 83.89 18.61
C VAL A 20 12.27 83.34 19.61
N GLY A 21 12.84 84.25 20.46
CA GLY A 21 13.77 83.86 21.55
C GLY A 21 13.07 83.01 22.63
N ALA A 22 11.83 83.37 23.02
CA ALA A 22 11.06 82.59 23.98
C ALA A 22 10.64 81.22 23.36
N TYR A 23 10.28 81.18 22.07
CA TYR A 23 10.02 79.96 21.38
C TYR A 23 11.25 79.10 21.29
N ALA A 24 12.39 79.68 20.95
CA ALA A 24 13.64 78.89 20.87
C ALA A 24 14.01 78.34 22.25
N TRP A 25 13.94 79.16 23.30
CA TRP A 25 14.22 78.68 24.66
C TRP A 25 13.28 77.60 25.15
N ALA A 26 11.98 77.76 24.88
CA ALA A 26 10.98 76.78 25.22
C ALA A 26 11.20 75.47 24.45
N GLY A 27 11.58 75.53 23.20
CA GLY A 27 11.83 74.35 22.37
C GLY A 27 13.15 73.62 22.69
N TYR A 28 14.27 74.38 22.78
CA TYR A 28 15.59 73.75 23.00
C TYR A 28 15.85 73.39 24.47
N TRP A 29 15.24 74.10 25.44
CA TRP A 29 15.57 73.82 26.86
C TRP A 29 14.37 73.25 27.64
N LEU A 30 13.20 73.88 27.53
CA LEU A 30 12.03 73.55 28.33
C LEU A 30 11.36 72.18 27.80
N ALA A 31 11.21 72.01 26.48
CA ALA A 31 10.54 70.87 25.93
C ALA A 31 11.30 69.58 26.22
N PRO A 32 12.66 69.49 26.08
CA PRO A 32 13.36 68.27 26.45
C PRO A 32 13.23 67.91 27.92
N ARG A 33 13.26 68.91 28.80
CA ARG A 33 13.06 68.72 30.25
C ARG A 33 11.69 68.22 30.60
N LEU A 34 10.65 68.82 29.99
CA LEU A 34 9.25 68.39 30.18
C LEU A 34 9.03 66.97 29.67
N ILE A 35 9.54 66.61 28.53
CA ILE A 35 9.42 65.27 28.00
C ILE A 35 10.09 64.27 28.98
N ARG A 36 11.33 64.54 29.43
CA ARG A 36 12.04 63.65 30.37
C ARG A 36 11.37 63.58 31.75
N SER A 37 10.78 64.65 32.24
CA SER A 37 10.28 64.72 33.65
C SER A 37 8.79 64.30 33.71
N LYS A 38 8.01 64.53 32.67
CA LYS A 38 6.55 64.33 32.69
C LYS A 38 6.08 63.08 31.93
N LEU A 39 6.81 62.69 30.87
CA LEU A 39 6.36 61.56 30.07
C LEU A 39 6.53 60.18 30.81
N PRO A 40 7.66 59.92 31.51
CA PRO A 40 7.79 58.67 32.26
C PRO A 40 6.73 58.46 33.33
N PRO A 41 6.46 59.42 34.24
CA PRO A 41 5.42 59.25 35.25
C PRO A 41 4.01 59.21 34.67
N ALA A 42 3.77 59.87 33.54
CA ALA A 42 2.46 59.80 32.85
C ALA A 42 2.22 58.42 32.26
N ILE A 43 3.21 57.79 31.63
CA ILE A 43 3.12 56.42 31.15
C ILE A 43 2.98 55.44 32.33
N ALA A 44 3.73 55.65 33.41
CA ALA A 44 3.61 54.80 34.60
C ALA A 44 2.23 54.89 35.26
N ALA A 45 1.63 56.09 35.29
CA ALA A 45 0.27 56.29 35.82
C ALA A 45 -0.81 55.59 34.99
N VAL A 46 -0.65 55.52 33.68
CA VAL A 46 -1.68 54.92 32.75
C VAL A 46 -1.46 53.42 32.64
N THR A 47 -0.26 52.96 32.42
CA THR A 47 0.05 51.56 32.11
C THR A 47 0.61 50.80 33.30
N GLY A 48 1.23 51.52 34.27
CA GLY A 48 1.98 50.92 35.36
C GLY A 48 3.38 50.41 34.98
N GLN A 49 3.86 50.79 33.79
CA GLN A 49 5.17 50.39 33.29
C GLN A 49 6.20 51.50 33.50
N HIS A 50 7.49 51.13 33.57
CA HIS A 50 8.58 52.09 33.74
C HIS A 50 9.19 52.48 32.39
N LEU A 51 9.04 53.76 32.03
CA LEU A 51 9.64 54.31 30.81
C LEU A 51 10.98 55.01 31.21
N ALA A 52 12.06 54.62 30.61
CA ALA A 52 13.34 55.30 30.67
C ALA A 52 13.61 56.01 29.34
N LEU A 53 14.14 57.22 29.40
CA LEU A 53 14.52 58.02 28.25
C LEU A 53 15.94 58.52 28.43
N GLY A 54 16.81 58.30 27.48
CA GLY A 54 18.13 58.85 27.42
C GLY A 54 18.18 60.32 26.97
N ALA A 55 18.93 60.60 25.93
CA ALA A 55 19.03 61.94 25.41
C ALA A 55 17.75 62.38 24.64
N VAL A 56 17.20 63.56 24.99
CA VAL A 56 16.07 64.15 24.27
C VAL A 56 16.53 65.52 23.71
N VAL A 57 16.48 65.61 22.39
CA VAL A 57 16.86 66.82 21.66
C VAL A 57 15.66 67.30 20.84
N VAL A 58 15.23 68.50 21.09
CA VAL A 58 14.12 69.11 20.32
C VAL A 58 14.73 70.29 19.54
N LYS A 59 14.36 70.37 18.24
CA LYS A 59 14.77 71.45 17.34
C LYS A 59 13.51 72.24 16.93
N PRO A 60 13.17 73.31 17.68
CA PRO A 60 11.86 73.96 17.51
C PRO A 60 11.66 74.59 16.14
N PHE A 61 12.70 75.11 15.48
CA PHE A 61 12.64 75.69 14.15
C PHE A 61 12.51 74.66 13.01
N GLN A 62 12.90 73.44 13.27
CA GLN A 62 12.74 72.29 12.39
C GLN A 62 11.50 71.48 12.75
N LEU A 63 10.84 71.78 13.85
CA LEU A 63 9.69 71.05 14.40
C LEU A 63 10.02 69.58 14.61
N SER A 64 11.27 69.24 14.95
CA SER A 64 11.71 67.88 15.12
C SER A 64 12.16 67.53 16.52
N ALA A 65 11.97 66.28 16.91
CA ALA A 65 12.40 65.73 18.17
C ALA A 65 13.20 64.46 17.93
N ASP A 66 14.35 64.34 18.58
CA ASP A 66 15.24 63.14 18.58
C ASP A 66 15.34 62.64 20.02
N ILE A 67 14.79 61.45 20.27
CA ILE A 67 14.79 60.79 21.57
C ILE A 67 15.63 59.52 21.43
N ARG A 68 16.58 59.36 22.33
CA ARG A 68 17.53 58.22 22.29
C ARG A 68 17.38 57.35 23.52
N ASP A 69 17.80 56.08 23.36
CA ASP A 69 17.88 55.08 24.39
C ASP A 69 16.55 54.97 25.17
N ILE A 70 15.54 54.67 24.45
CA ILE A 70 14.16 54.47 24.95
C ILE A 70 14.05 53.02 25.46
N ALA A 71 13.62 52.87 26.70
CA ALA A 71 13.35 51.57 27.30
C ALA A 71 12.06 51.60 28.11
N LEU A 72 11.15 50.69 27.81
CA LEU A 72 9.94 50.42 28.56
C LEU A 72 10.06 49.03 29.18
N THR A 73 9.97 48.99 30.50
CA THR A 73 10.09 47.76 31.28
C THR A 73 8.88 47.51 32.15
N GLU A 74 8.60 46.30 32.48
CA GLU A 74 7.65 45.91 33.53
C GLU A 74 8.15 46.38 34.89
N PRO A 75 7.30 46.45 35.93
CA PRO A 75 7.71 46.85 37.28
C PRO A 75 8.82 45.98 37.90
N ASP A 76 8.98 44.75 37.44
CA ASP A 76 10.04 43.79 37.82
C ASP A 76 11.36 44.00 37.08
N GLY A 77 11.41 44.98 36.16
CA GLY A 77 12.56 45.25 35.31
C GLY A 77 12.62 44.46 34.00
N THR A 78 11.65 43.60 33.73
CA THR A 78 11.61 42.81 32.45
C THR A 78 11.42 43.75 31.26
N PRO A 79 12.28 43.71 30.23
CA PRO A 79 12.16 44.61 29.07
C PRO A 79 10.92 44.24 28.23
N LEU A 80 10.09 45.22 27.89
CA LEU A 80 8.92 45.10 27.00
C LEU A 80 9.24 45.64 25.61
N LEU A 81 9.68 46.89 25.58
CA LEU A 81 10.02 47.64 24.37
C LEU A 81 11.32 48.39 24.59
N GLY A 82 12.11 48.51 23.57
CA GLY A 82 13.26 49.41 23.55
C GLY A 82 13.43 50.01 22.16
N ALA A 83 14.12 51.17 22.08
CA ALA A 83 14.56 51.70 20.81
C ALA A 83 15.80 52.56 21.02
N LYS A 84 16.75 52.48 20.13
CA LYS A 84 17.99 53.26 20.20
C LYS A 84 17.76 54.72 19.88
N ARG A 85 16.85 54.98 18.95
CA ARG A 85 16.48 56.33 18.55
C ARG A 85 15.05 56.36 18.02
N LEU A 86 14.29 57.38 18.43
CA LEU A 86 13.03 57.83 17.84
C LEU A 86 13.20 59.28 17.37
N PHE A 87 13.10 59.45 16.08
CA PHE A 87 13.06 60.77 15.45
C PHE A 87 11.68 61.07 14.96
N VAL A 88 11.17 62.27 15.24
CA VAL A 88 9.86 62.75 14.82
C VAL A 88 10.02 64.13 14.17
N ASP A 89 9.53 64.26 12.95
CA ASP A 89 9.50 65.55 12.21
C ASP A 89 8.03 65.97 12.00
N ALA A 90 7.65 67.00 12.72
CA ALA A 90 6.30 67.51 12.71
C ALA A 90 6.12 68.66 11.70
N GLN A 91 4.89 68.81 11.22
CA GLN A 91 4.55 69.89 10.31
C GLN A 91 3.68 70.98 11.00
N LEU A 92 3.88 72.18 10.60
CA LEU A 92 3.01 73.34 11.07
C LEU A 92 1.55 73.11 10.76
N ALA A 93 1.25 72.29 9.74
CA ALA A 93 -0.09 71.87 9.38
C ALA A 93 -0.92 71.29 10.55
N SER A 94 -0.26 70.78 11.59
CA SER A 94 -0.90 70.23 12.78
C SER A 94 -1.75 71.30 13.53
N ILE A 95 -1.36 72.58 13.47
CA ILE A 95 -2.02 73.63 14.18
C ILE A 95 -3.42 73.98 13.59
N TRP A 96 -3.48 74.05 12.27
CA TRP A 96 -4.78 74.47 11.63
C TRP A 96 -5.62 73.31 11.18
N ARG A 97 -5.05 72.04 11.05
CA ARG A 97 -5.81 70.84 10.77
C ARG A 97 -6.44 70.20 11.99
N GLY A 98 -6.13 70.71 13.20
CA GLY A 98 -6.65 70.16 14.45
C GLY A 98 -6.27 68.72 14.74
N GLY A 99 -5.06 68.28 14.31
CA GLY A 99 -4.57 66.93 14.47
C GLY A 99 -3.02 66.87 14.45
N VAL A 100 -2.49 65.69 14.52
CA VAL A 100 -1.05 65.44 14.42
C VAL A 100 -0.68 65.19 12.97
N VAL A 101 0.07 66.13 12.38
CA VAL A 101 0.61 65.97 11.01
C VAL A 101 2.13 65.93 11.10
N LEU A 102 2.69 64.79 10.74
CA LEU A 102 4.14 64.55 10.77
C LEU A 102 4.64 64.34 9.35
N ARG A 103 5.86 64.80 9.06
CA ARG A 103 6.57 64.55 7.82
C ARG A 103 7.25 63.18 7.86
N ALA A 104 7.90 62.90 9.00
CA ALA A 104 8.59 61.65 9.16
C ALA A 104 8.59 61.18 10.63
N VAL A 105 8.55 59.90 10.82
CA VAL A 105 8.84 59.19 12.06
C VAL A 105 9.85 58.12 11.76
N GLU A 106 11.05 58.24 12.38
CA GLU A 106 12.09 57.24 12.22
C GLU A 106 12.34 56.55 13.58
N LEU A 107 12.34 55.22 13.55
CA LEU A 107 12.59 54.40 14.72
C LEU A 107 13.78 53.46 14.44
N ASP A 108 14.91 53.74 15.07
CA ASP A 108 16.13 52.96 14.86
C ASP A 108 16.32 51.90 15.96
N GLU A 109 16.61 50.71 15.53
CA GLU A 109 16.90 49.53 16.37
C GLU A 109 15.84 49.34 17.48
N PRO A 110 14.51 49.35 17.12
CA PRO A 110 13.55 48.97 18.14
C PRO A 110 13.68 47.47 18.48
N ALA A 111 13.57 47.18 19.76
CA ALA A 111 13.54 45.85 20.31
C ALA A 111 12.19 45.59 20.99
N ILE A 112 11.49 44.56 20.60
CA ILE A 112 10.20 44.17 21.17
C ILE A 112 10.35 42.76 21.75
N ASN A 113 9.98 42.64 23.03
CA ASN A 113 9.96 41.35 23.71
C ASN A 113 8.52 40.87 23.86
N LEU A 114 8.11 39.90 23.02
CA LEU A 114 6.77 39.32 23.00
C LEU A 114 6.76 38.01 23.77
N VAL A 115 6.03 37.97 24.87
CA VAL A 115 5.86 36.76 25.67
C VAL A 115 4.39 36.36 25.72
N LEU A 116 4.06 35.23 25.15
CA LEU A 116 2.76 34.61 25.32
C LEU A 116 2.80 33.75 26.59
N ARG A 117 2.11 34.20 27.62
CA ARG A 117 2.12 33.60 28.96
C ARG A 117 1.27 32.31 28.99
N PRO A 118 1.41 31.46 30.03
CA PRO A 118 0.64 30.24 30.19
C PRO A 118 -0.88 30.44 30.20
N ASP A 119 -1.37 31.57 30.64
CA ASP A 119 -2.78 31.95 30.65
C ASP A 119 -3.32 32.38 29.27
N GLY A 120 -2.48 32.40 28.25
CA GLY A 120 -2.81 32.85 26.91
C GLY A 120 -2.77 34.38 26.71
N SER A 121 -2.38 35.14 27.71
CA SER A 121 -2.22 36.60 27.59
C SER A 121 -0.87 36.96 26.96
N LEU A 122 -0.89 37.99 26.09
CA LEU A 122 0.32 38.56 25.50
C LEU A 122 0.84 39.65 26.42
N ASN A 123 2.12 39.52 26.89
CA ASN A 123 2.72 40.44 27.85
C ASN A 123 2.57 41.91 27.42
N LEU A 124 2.85 42.24 26.17
CA LEU A 124 2.80 43.59 25.62
C LEU A 124 1.36 44.17 25.63
N ILE A 125 0.36 43.36 25.26
CA ILE A 125 -1.06 43.81 25.28
C ILE A 125 -1.49 44.05 26.75
N ALA A 126 -1.18 43.08 27.62
CA ALA A 126 -1.49 43.16 29.03
C ALA A 126 -0.79 44.34 29.72
N ALA A 127 0.47 44.63 29.37
CA ALA A 127 1.26 45.71 29.90
C ALA A 127 0.79 47.12 29.45
N LEU A 128 0.27 47.23 28.23
CA LEU A 128 -0.19 48.51 27.66
C LEU A 128 -1.70 48.77 27.92
N ALA A 129 -2.43 47.82 28.46
CA ALA A 129 -3.82 47.98 28.81
C ALA A 129 -4.00 49.04 29.91
N PRO A 130 -4.92 50.04 29.75
CA PRO A 130 -5.12 51.06 30.76
C PRO A 130 -5.61 50.48 32.07
N LYS A 131 -4.89 50.67 33.18
CA LYS A 131 -5.29 50.22 34.53
C LYS A 131 -6.55 50.88 35.10
N THR A 132 -7.04 51.94 34.47
CA THR A 132 -8.20 52.76 34.89
C THR A 132 -9.47 52.52 34.10
N ALA A 133 -9.54 51.51 33.24
CA ALA A 133 -10.77 51.16 32.52
C ALA A 133 -11.79 50.54 33.47
N GLN A 134 -12.69 51.33 34.02
CA GLN A 134 -13.89 50.80 34.67
C GLN A 134 -14.76 50.04 33.63
N PRO A 135 -15.18 48.82 33.92
CA PRO A 135 -16.12 48.15 33.05
C PRO A 135 -17.45 48.85 33.07
N GLY A 136 -17.84 49.50 31.97
CA GLY A 136 -19.18 50.04 31.79
C GLY A 136 -19.30 51.40 31.14
N ALA A 137 -18.26 52.19 31.00
CA ALA A 137 -18.33 53.51 30.36
C ALA A 137 -18.03 53.39 28.83
N GLN A 138 -18.99 52.99 28.06
CA GLN A 138 -18.93 53.20 26.61
C GLN A 138 -19.13 54.69 26.37
N LYS A 139 -18.02 55.45 26.22
CA LYS A 139 -18.10 56.78 25.62
C LYS A 139 -18.62 56.68 24.20
N PRO A 140 -19.61 57.54 23.80
CA PRO A 140 -20.00 57.55 22.39
C PRO A 140 -18.74 57.81 21.52
N PRO A 141 -18.68 57.26 20.31
CA PRO A 141 -17.53 57.41 19.42
C PRO A 141 -17.38 58.90 19.09
N GLY A 142 -16.36 59.55 19.71
CA GLY A 142 -15.96 60.92 19.40
C GLY A 142 -15.47 61.00 17.94
N LYS A 143 -15.48 62.17 17.33
CA LYS A 143 -14.85 62.36 16.02
C LYS A 143 -13.43 61.83 16.05
N PRO A 144 -13.01 61.02 15.09
CA PRO A 144 -11.67 60.44 15.09
C PRO A 144 -10.61 61.53 15.04
N PHE A 145 -9.59 61.39 15.95
CA PHE A 145 -8.48 62.31 16.01
C PHE A 145 -7.63 62.16 14.74
N LEU A 146 -7.38 63.26 14.05
CA LEU A 146 -6.56 63.28 12.85
C LEU A 146 -5.11 62.99 13.19
N VAL A 147 -4.56 61.90 12.66
CA VAL A 147 -3.12 61.61 12.60
C VAL A 147 -2.78 61.41 11.12
N SER A 148 -1.77 62.14 10.63
CA SER A 148 -1.27 62.00 9.27
C SER A 148 0.25 61.99 9.33
N ILE A 149 0.88 60.97 8.80
CA ILE A 149 2.35 60.82 8.79
C ILE A 149 2.76 60.46 7.37
N ALA A 150 3.60 61.29 6.76
CA ALA A 150 3.98 61.08 5.37
C ALA A 150 4.95 59.93 5.18
N ASP A 151 5.93 59.72 6.09
CA ASP A 151 6.86 58.61 6.03
C ASP A 151 7.17 58.11 7.45
N ILE A 152 6.96 56.82 7.69
CA ILE A 152 7.32 56.12 8.92
C ILE A 152 8.37 55.10 8.52
N GLN A 153 9.52 55.11 9.19
CA GLN A 153 10.63 54.20 9.00
C GLN A 153 11.02 53.50 10.30
N VAL A 154 11.08 52.20 10.25
CA VAL A 154 11.65 51.36 11.29
C VAL A 154 12.89 50.69 10.72
N ASN A 155 14.03 50.93 11.31
CA ASN A 155 15.30 50.44 10.82
C ASN A 155 15.89 49.42 11.79
N ARG A 156 16.28 48.24 11.31
CA ARG A 156 16.96 47.20 12.08
C ARG A 156 16.24 46.77 13.36
N GLY A 157 14.91 46.72 13.32
CA GLY A 157 14.10 46.26 14.44
C GLY A 157 14.38 44.78 14.80
N VAL A 158 14.12 44.45 16.04
CA VAL A 158 14.24 43.11 16.59
C VAL A 158 12.96 42.74 17.32
N ILE A 159 12.40 41.59 17.04
CA ILE A 159 11.33 40.97 17.82
C ILE A 159 11.84 39.65 18.39
N ASP A 160 11.91 39.58 19.71
CA ASP A 160 12.17 38.35 20.45
C ASP A 160 10.80 37.83 20.96
N ALA A 161 10.34 36.71 20.41
CA ALA A 161 9.06 36.10 20.75
C ALA A 161 9.26 34.81 21.53
N ALA A 162 8.51 34.64 22.63
CA ALA A 162 8.51 33.44 23.43
C ALA A 162 7.06 32.95 23.67
N ASP A 163 6.79 31.69 23.42
CA ASP A 163 5.54 31.01 23.80
C ASP A 163 5.77 30.12 25.01
N LEU A 164 5.30 30.53 26.18
CA LEU A 164 5.44 29.84 27.45
C LEU A 164 4.24 28.98 27.83
N ARG A 165 3.26 28.80 26.94
CA ARG A 165 2.09 27.94 27.21
C ARG A 165 2.43 26.44 27.13
N ARG A 166 3.60 26.14 26.62
CA ARG A 166 4.04 24.78 26.29
C ARG A 166 5.07 24.29 27.29
N GLU A 167 5.16 22.98 27.44
CA GLU A 167 6.14 22.32 28.30
C GLU A 167 7.58 22.67 27.89
N HIS A 168 7.82 22.83 26.59
CA HIS A 168 9.07 23.35 26.02
C HIS A 168 8.81 24.73 25.41
N ALA A 169 9.28 25.79 26.05
CA ALA A 169 9.10 27.15 25.53
C ALA A 169 9.71 27.32 24.14
N ILE A 170 8.93 27.88 23.22
CA ILE A 170 9.40 28.21 21.88
C ILE A 170 9.96 29.63 21.91
N HIS A 171 11.19 29.81 21.43
CA HIS A 171 11.83 31.09 21.27
C HIS A 171 12.14 31.32 19.80
N GLU A 172 11.60 32.40 19.24
CA GLU A 172 11.89 32.84 17.87
C GLU A 172 12.32 34.32 17.88
N ARG A 173 13.35 34.60 17.10
CA ARG A 173 13.87 35.95 16.92
C ARG A 173 13.77 36.35 15.44
N LEU A 174 13.12 37.50 15.24
CA LEU A 174 13.06 38.16 13.93
C LEU A 174 14.02 39.36 13.97
N ALA A 175 15.07 39.34 13.18
CA ALA A 175 16.05 40.40 13.08
C ALA A 175 16.92 40.25 11.81
N PRO A 176 17.19 41.32 11.03
CA PRO A 176 16.61 42.68 11.22
C PRO A 176 15.19 42.77 10.67
N ILE A 177 14.41 43.64 11.25
CA ILE A 177 13.10 44.05 10.74
C ILE A 177 13.22 45.48 10.23
N ASN A 178 12.83 45.71 9.00
CA ASN A 178 12.72 47.03 8.41
C ASN A 178 11.26 47.27 7.99
N VAL A 179 10.70 48.39 8.35
CA VAL A 179 9.33 48.78 8.00
C VAL A 179 9.36 50.17 7.41
N ARG A 180 8.65 50.35 6.32
CA ARG A 180 8.37 51.67 5.77
C ARG A 180 6.87 51.81 5.52
N VAL A 181 6.25 52.88 6.09
CA VAL A 181 4.84 53.21 5.82
C VAL A 181 4.80 54.61 5.27
N GLN A 182 4.15 54.78 4.15
CA GLN A 182 4.02 56.10 3.48
C GLN A 182 2.57 56.52 3.47
N ASN A 183 2.35 57.83 3.64
CA ASN A 183 1.04 58.48 3.59
C ASN A 183 0.01 57.92 4.58
N PHE A 184 0.46 57.44 5.76
CA PHE A 184 -0.43 56.98 6.81
C PHE A 184 -1.37 58.09 7.28
N THR A 185 -2.67 57.81 7.35
CA THR A 185 -3.66 58.77 7.86
C THR A 185 -4.84 58.04 8.52
N THR A 186 -5.39 58.71 9.54
CA THR A 186 -6.64 58.27 10.18
C THR A 186 -7.86 58.92 9.57
N MET A 187 -7.74 59.70 8.49
CA MET A 187 -8.85 60.31 7.79
C MET A 187 -9.65 59.22 7.01
N ALA A 188 -10.97 59.41 6.99
CA ALA A 188 -11.83 58.58 6.18
C ALA A 188 -11.48 58.69 4.69
N GLY A 189 -11.31 57.54 4.05
CA GLY A 189 -10.91 57.43 2.65
C GLY A 189 -9.43 57.69 2.37
N GLY A 190 -8.62 57.91 3.42
CA GLY A 190 -7.14 57.99 3.27
C GLY A 190 -6.52 56.61 3.27
N GLU A 191 -5.55 56.39 2.38
CA GLU A 191 -4.83 55.16 2.22
C GLU A 191 -3.32 55.40 2.27
N GLY A 192 -2.64 54.61 3.09
CA GLY A 192 -1.18 54.56 3.18
C GLY A 192 -0.66 53.24 2.59
N SER A 193 0.55 53.29 2.06
CA SER A 193 1.25 52.06 1.65
C SER A 193 2.26 51.63 2.71
N PHE A 194 2.52 50.36 2.82
CA PHE A 194 3.55 49.84 3.70
C PHE A 194 4.40 48.75 3.02
N HIS A 195 5.65 48.69 3.45
CA HIS A 195 6.61 47.66 3.08
C HIS A 195 7.32 47.18 4.32
N VAL A 196 7.31 45.87 4.58
CA VAL A 196 7.95 45.23 5.73
C VAL A 196 8.88 44.15 5.24
N VAL A 197 10.10 44.15 5.72
CA VAL A 197 11.06 43.05 5.51
C VAL A 197 11.55 42.58 6.86
N ALA A 198 11.44 41.29 7.13
CA ALA A 198 11.96 40.69 8.35
C ALA A 198 12.73 39.40 8.03
N ARG A 199 13.72 39.08 8.85
CA ARG A 199 14.47 37.84 8.76
C ARG A 199 14.38 37.03 10.04
N GLY A 200 14.16 35.75 9.92
CA GLY A 200 14.18 34.79 11.01
C GLY A 200 15.58 34.24 11.29
N GLN A 201 15.79 33.69 12.48
CA GLN A 201 17.10 33.15 12.93
C GLN A 201 17.61 32.01 12.00
N ARG A 202 16.72 31.21 11.43
CA ARG A 202 17.06 30.05 10.57
C ARG A 202 17.07 30.37 9.08
N GLY A 203 17.21 31.69 8.73
CA GLY A 203 17.32 32.13 7.35
C GLY A 203 15.99 32.42 6.63
N ALA A 204 14.86 32.22 7.28
CA ALA A 204 13.57 32.64 6.74
C ALA A 204 13.55 34.16 6.50
N SER A 205 12.94 34.57 5.38
CA SER A 205 12.68 35.99 5.10
C SER A 205 11.19 36.21 4.87
N LEU A 206 10.66 37.22 5.52
CA LEU A 206 9.29 37.67 5.39
C LEU A 206 9.28 39.04 4.72
N THR A 207 8.53 39.17 3.65
CA THR A 207 8.23 40.45 3.01
C THR A 207 6.72 40.64 2.99
N LEU A 208 6.27 41.81 3.41
CA LEU A 208 4.87 42.23 3.37
C LEU A 208 4.81 43.58 2.65
N ASP A 209 4.07 43.62 1.57
CA ASP A 209 3.77 44.81 0.82
C ASP A 209 2.26 45.04 0.81
N GLY A 210 1.81 46.32 0.95
CA GLY A 210 0.40 46.51 0.90
C GLY A 210 -0.05 47.93 1.22
N HIS A 211 -1.36 48.04 1.44
CA HIS A 211 -2.03 49.27 1.75
C HIS A 211 -2.79 49.16 3.07
N ILE A 212 -2.88 50.24 3.76
CA ILE A 212 -3.61 50.36 5.01
C ILE A 212 -4.54 51.60 4.97
N ALA A 213 -5.79 51.38 5.21
CA ALA A 213 -6.73 52.44 5.53
C ALA A 213 -7.31 52.19 6.91
N VAL A 214 -7.53 53.28 7.65
CA VAL A 214 -7.99 53.21 9.04
C VAL A 214 -9.50 53.32 9.12
N GLN A 215 -10.16 54.04 8.16
CA GLN A 215 -11.60 54.29 8.15
C GLN A 215 -12.20 54.22 6.72
N PRO A 216 -12.92 53.12 6.40
CA PRO A 216 -13.05 51.89 7.19
C PRO A 216 -11.68 51.17 7.29
N PHE A 217 -11.49 50.39 8.35
CA PHE A 217 -10.23 49.64 8.48
C PHE A 217 -10.14 48.62 7.38
N THR A 218 -9.12 48.75 6.55
CA THR A 218 -8.71 47.78 5.54
C THR A 218 -7.21 47.65 5.54
N LEU A 219 -6.75 46.42 5.41
CA LEU A 219 -5.33 46.07 5.25
C LEU A 219 -5.26 45.03 4.14
N ASP A 220 -4.66 45.35 3.03
CA ASP A 220 -4.50 44.42 1.91
C ASP A 220 -3.11 44.53 1.32
N GLY A 221 -2.69 43.41 0.70
CA GLY A 221 -1.36 43.36 0.14
C GLY A 221 -0.90 41.96 -0.25
N GLU A 222 0.41 41.84 -0.40
CA GLU A 222 1.10 40.60 -0.70
C GLU A 222 2.01 40.24 0.47
N LEU A 223 1.98 38.96 0.87
CA LEU A 223 2.88 38.35 1.82
C LEU A 223 3.75 37.35 1.06
N THR A 224 5.06 37.46 1.23
CA THR A 224 6.04 36.49 0.74
C THR A 224 6.90 36.04 1.91
N LEU A 225 6.83 34.79 2.24
CA LEU A 225 7.67 34.11 3.23
C LEU A 225 8.54 33.10 2.49
N GLN A 226 9.84 33.21 2.61
CA GLN A 226 10.79 32.33 1.93
C GLN A 226 11.74 31.66 2.92
N GLY A 227 12.06 30.40 2.67
CA GLY A 227 13.06 29.67 3.45
C GLY A 227 12.67 29.39 4.91
N LEU A 228 11.36 29.31 5.20
CA LEU A 228 10.92 28.91 6.54
C LEU A 228 11.30 27.45 6.78
N ALA A 229 12.15 27.20 7.77
CA ALA A 229 12.50 25.85 8.16
C ALA A 229 11.27 25.07 8.60
N ALA A 230 11.07 23.87 8.06
CA ALA A 230 9.93 23.01 8.41
C ALA A 230 9.88 22.72 9.92
N GLN A 231 11.05 22.63 10.58
CA GLN A 231 11.15 22.52 12.02
C GLN A 231 10.50 23.71 12.76
N THR A 232 10.69 24.94 12.26
CA THR A 232 10.06 26.13 12.85
C THR A 232 8.54 26.09 12.69
N ALA A 233 8.06 25.76 11.49
CA ALA A 233 6.64 25.57 11.24
C ALA A 233 6.02 24.49 12.14
N TRP A 234 6.72 23.36 12.31
CA TRP A 234 6.31 22.25 13.17
C TRP A 234 6.27 22.66 14.65
N GLN A 235 7.27 23.38 15.15
CA GLN A 235 7.28 23.91 16.52
C GLN A 235 6.13 24.87 16.78
N LEU A 236 5.77 25.70 15.79
CA LEU A 236 4.64 26.61 15.90
C LEU A 236 3.28 25.91 15.84
N ALA A 237 3.18 24.82 15.07
CA ALA A 237 1.91 24.09 14.88
C ALA A 237 1.48 23.27 16.11
N GLY A 238 2.39 22.78 16.95
CA GLY A 238 2.05 22.01 18.16
C GLY A 238 3.18 21.16 18.68
N GLU A 239 2.98 20.53 19.83
CA GLU A 239 3.91 19.53 20.37
C GLU A 239 3.53 18.15 19.84
N TYR A 240 4.45 17.55 19.08
CA TYR A 240 4.32 16.21 18.51
C TYR A 240 5.46 15.33 19.05
N ASP A 241 5.33 14.87 20.30
CA ASP A 241 6.30 14.04 21.02
C ASP A 241 6.72 12.75 20.25
N ARG A 242 5.86 12.28 19.37
CA ARG A 242 6.08 11.04 18.61
C ARG A 242 6.86 11.22 17.31
N ILE A 243 7.06 12.44 16.87
CA ILE A 243 7.69 12.78 15.60
C ILE A 243 8.92 13.64 15.89
N ALA A 244 10.07 13.23 15.39
CA ALA A 244 11.27 14.04 15.48
C ALA A 244 11.10 15.32 14.64
N PRO A 245 11.76 16.44 15.02
CA PRO A 245 11.66 17.68 14.26
C PRO A 245 11.95 17.46 12.77
N PRO A 246 11.03 17.86 11.87
CA PRO A 246 11.16 17.61 10.44
C PRO A 246 12.23 18.51 9.81
N ALA A 247 12.94 18.00 8.79
CA ALA A 247 13.79 18.81 7.94
C ALA A 247 13.00 19.38 6.75
N GLY A 248 13.57 20.36 6.08
CA GLY A 248 13.06 20.98 4.87
C GLY A 248 12.76 22.46 4.98
N LEU A 249 12.42 23.09 3.87
CA LEU A 249 12.12 24.51 3.73
C LEU A 249 10.73 24.69 3.14
N ILE A 250 10.06 25.73 3.59
CA ILE A 250 8.71 26.11 3.14
C ILE A 250 8.78 27.56 2.67
N ASP A 251 8.28 27.79 1.47
CA ASP A 251 8.03 29.09 0.92
C ASP A 251 6.51 29.32 0.83
N VAL A 252 6.06 30.50 1.18
CA VAL A 252 4.62 30.87 1.12
C VAL A 252 4.50 32.23 0.48
N LYS A 253 3.62 32.33 -0.50
CA LYS A 253 3.24 33.59 -1.12
C LYS A 253 1.73 33.70 -1.16
N THR A 254 1.17 34.84 -0.73
CA THR A 254 -0.28 35.04 -0.75
C THR A 254 -0.64 36.52 -0.84
N ARG A 255 -1.75 36.78 -1.46
CA ARG A 255 -2.43 38.05 -1.30
C ARG A 255 -3.41 37.93 -0.16
N TYR A 256 -3.38 38.94 0.74
CA TYR A 256 -4.28 38.97 1.88
C TYR A 256 -5.12 40.24 1.87
N ARG A 257 -6.31 40.10 2.41
CA ARG A 257 -7.23 41.25 2.66
C ARG A 257 -7.88 41.04 4.01
N ILE A 258 -7.68 42.03 4.87
CA ILE A 258 -8.29 42.10 6.20
C ILE A 258 -9.14 43.38 6.21
N ALA A 259 -10.41 43.25 6.49
CA ALA A 259 -11.32 44.38 6.48
C ALA A 259 -12.30 44.35 7.66
N SER A 260 -12.58 45.50 8.23
CA SER A 260 -13.66 45.66 9.22
C SER A 260 -15.01 45.60 8.53
N ALA A 261 -15.91 44.81 9.07
CA ALA A 261 -17.29 44.68 8.61
C ALA A 261 -18.25 44.84 9.82
N PRO A 262 -19.52 45.17 9.61
CA PRO A 262 -20.49 45.37 10.71
C PRO A 262 -20.62 44.15 11.63
N ASP A 263 -20.28 42.99 11.14
CA ASP A 263 -20.38 41.65 11.77
C ASP A 263 -19.04 41.09 12.23
N GLY A 264 -17.97 41.88 12.20
CA GLY A 264 -16.65 41.52 12.65
C GLY A 264 -15.53 41.75 11.62
N VAL A 265 -14.38 41.11 11.83
CA VAL A 265 -13.25 41.23 10.91
C VAL A 265 -13.33 40.15 9.86
N ARG A 266 -13.21 40.52 8.59
CA ARG A 266 -13.07 39.57 7.47
C ARG A 266 -11.61 39.40 7.11
N VAL A 267 -11.19 38.16 6.98
CA VAL A 267 -9.85 37.78 6.56
C VAL A 267 -9.95 36.85 5.35
N ASN A 268 -9.42 37.33 4.23
CA ASN A 268 -9.33 36.55 3.00
C ASN A 268 -7.85 36.38 2.60
N LEU A 269 -7.48 35.17 2.19
CA LEU A 269 -6.21 34.92 1.56
C LEU A 269 -6.51 34.44 0.12
N ASP A 270 -5.90 35.10 -0.83
CA ASP A 270 -6.08 34.79 -2.25
C ASP A 270 -4.74 34.51 -2.92
N SER A 271 -4.76 33.70 -3.97
CA SER A 271 -3.55 33.31 -4.70
C SER A 271 -2.45 32.77 -3.78
N LEU A 272 -2.86 32.01 -2.76
CA LEU A 272 -1.90 31.37 -1.84
C LEU A 272 -1.11 30.31 -2.60
N GLY A 273 0.20 30.49 -2.69
CA GLY A 273 1.19 29.54 -3.14
C GLY A 273 1.97 29.04 -1.93
N VAL A 274 2.12 27.73 -1.85
CA VAL A 274 2.96 27.06 -0.85
C VAL A 274 3.89 26.12 -1.58
N ASP A 275 5.19 26.34 -1.44
CA ASP A 275 6.23 25.47 -1.95
C ASP A 275 7.04 24.93 -0.78
N ALA A 276 7.07 23.64 -0.63
CA ALA A 276 7.86 22.98 0.39
C ALA A 276 8.85 22.01 -0.24
N ARG A 277 10.11 22.05 0.17
CA ARG A 277 11.21 21.31 -0.43
C ARG A 277 12.02 20.54 0.59
N GLY A 278 12.35 19.31 0.23
CA GLY A 278 13.22 18.47 1.05
C GLY A 278 12.65 18.12 2.41
N LEU A 279 11.30 17.91 2.46
CA LEU A 279 10.66 17.52 3.69
C LEU A 279 11.01 16.09 4.09
N SER A 280 11.39 15.88 5.36
CA SER A 280 11.61 14.53 5.90
C SER A 280 10.92 14.34 7.24
N LEU A 281 10.43 13.10 7.47
CA LEU A 281 9.68 12.74 8.65
C LEU A 281 10.13 11.38 9.19
N ARG A 282 10.30 11.30 10.51
CA ARG A 282 10.62 10.07 11.24
C ARG A 282 10.01 10.08 12.62
N ALA A 283 9.88 8.91 13.22
CA ALA A 283 9.48 8.83 14.61
C ALA A 283 10.58 9.40 15.54
N SER A 284 10.16 9.87 16.69
CA SER A 284 11.09 10.25 17.76
C SER A 284 11.98 9.07 18.12
N GLY A 285 13.31 9.27 18.14
CA GLY A 285 14.29 8.23 18.39
C GLY A 285 14.63 7.32 17.20
N ALA A 286 14.04 7.52 16.03
CA ALA A 286 14.42 6.78 14.82
C ALA A 286 15.68 7.36 14.17
N ASP A 287 16.58 6.47 13.73
CA ASP A 287 17.86 6.86 13.12
C ASP A 287 17.73 7.30 11.64
N SER A 288 16.63 6.96 10.99
CA SER A 288 16.41 7.25 9.57
C SER A 288 15.02 7.81 9.30
N ASP A 289 14.90 8.60 8.23
CA ASP A 289 13.63 9.13 7.77
C ASP A 289 12.76 8.01 7.19
N TRP A 290 11.49 8.01 7.59
CA TRP A 290 10.50 7.05 7.10
C TRP A 290 9.74 7.57 5.90
N ILE A 291 9.60 8.88 5.83
CA ILE A 291 8.95 9.56 4.71
C ILE A 291 9.79 10.74 4.30
N ARG A 292 10.01 10.91 3.02
CA ARG A 292 10.66 12.06 2.40
C ARG A 292 9.80 12.59 1.27
N VAL A 293 9.76 13.90 1.12
CA VAL A 293 9.09 14.57 0.00
C VAL A 293 10.08 15.54 -0.62
N ALA A 294 10.41 15.33 -1.90
CA ALA A 294 11.33 16.21 -2.60
C ALA A 294 10.72 17.60 -2.76
N GLU A 295 9.50 17.64 -3.25
CA GLU A 295 8.78 18.87 -3.53
C GLU A 295 7.27 18.69 -3.29
N LEU A 296 6.70 19.62 -2.55
CA LEU A 296 5.26 19.81 -2.40
C LEU A 296 4.93 21.22 -2.84
N SER A 297 4.06 21.38 -3.81
CA SER A 297 3.56 22.69 -4.20
C SER A 297 2.04 22.72 -4.17
N ALA A 298 1.50 23.87 -3.78
CA ALA A 298 0.08 24.19 -3.86
C ALA A 298 -0.04 25.61 -4.40
N ASP A 299 -0.57 25.76 -5.60
CA ASP A 299 -0.65 27.03 -6.28
C ASP A 299 -2.10 27.54 -6.40
N GLY A 300 -2.26 28.85 -6.27
CA GLY A 300 -3.55 29.52 -6.48
C GLY A 300 -4.59 29.22 -5.38
N ALA A 301 -4.14 28.75 -4.23
CA ALA A 301 -5.04 28.47 -3.12
C ALA A 301 -5.71 29.74 -2.60
N SER A 302 -6.89 29.60 -1.99
CA SER A 302 -7.60 30.67 -1.31
C SER A 302 -8.21 30.20 0.00
N VAL A 303 -8.22 31.12 0.98
CA VAL A 303 -8.79 30.87 2.30
C VAL A 303 -9.74 31.99 2.65
N ASP A 304 -11.01 31.66 2.83
CA ASP A 304 -12.02 32.54 3.41
C ASP A 304 -12.35 32.06 4.83
N VAL A 305 -11.86 32.82 5.82
CA VAL A 305 -12.02 32.43 7.23
C VAL A 305 -13.47 32.53 7.69
N ARG A 306 -14.26 33.47 7.13
CA ARG A 306 -15.66 33.67 7.48
C ARG A 306 -16.56 32.56 6.93
N ASP A 307 -16.32 32.18 5.69
CA ASP A 307 -17.09 31.15 5.04
C ASP A 307 -16.55 29.75 5.36
N ALA A 308 -15.46 29.69 6.15
CA ALA A 308 -14.75 28.48 6.51
C ALA A 308 -14.42 27.64 5.25
N LEU A 309 -13.92 28.31 4.21
CA LEU A 309 -13.65 27.73 2.91
C LEU A 309 -12.15 27.80 2.59
N VAL A 310 -11.59 26.67 2.23
CA VAL A 310 -10.24 26.53 1.67
C VAL A 310 -10.35 25.94 0.29
N ARG A 311 -9.82 26.62 -0.71
CA ARG A 311 -9.68 26.10 -2.07
C ARG A 311 -8.21 25.87 -2.38
N LEU A 312 -7.88 24.71 -2.84
CA LEU A 312 -6.53 24.25 -3.21
C LEU A 312 -6.58 23.75 -4.67
N PRO A 313 -6.62 24.62 -5.66
CA PRO A 313 -6.94 24.24 -7.05
C PRO A 313 -5.96 23.27 -7.65
N ASP A 314 -4.69 23.34 -7.31
CA ASP A 314 -3.64 22.47 -7.81
C ASP A 314 -2.65 22.12 -6.70
N ILE A 315 -2.57 20.87 -6.35
CA ILE A 315 -1.62 20.34 -5.37
C ILE A 315 -0.74 19.32 -6.07
N ARG A 316 0.54 19.56 -6.04
CA ARG A 316 1.55 18.67 -6.62
C ARG A 316 2.51 18.19 -5.55
N VAL A 317 2.69 16.90 -5.51
CA VAL A 317 3.68 16.24 -4.64
C VAL A 317 4.62 15.43 -5.52
N LYS A 318 5.89 15.77 -5.50
CA LYS A 318 6.91 15.16 -6.31
C LYS A 318 7.96 14.49 -5.45
N GLY A 319 8.37 13.29 -5.85
CA GLY A 319 9.46 12.60 -5.18
C GLY A 319 9.15 12.20 -3.73
N LEU A 320 7.96 11.70 -3.45
CA LEU A 320 7.63 11.07 -2.18
C LEU A 320 8.33 9.71 -2.08
N ASP A 321 9.19 9.52 -1.08
CA ASP A 321 9.82 8.24 -0.73
C ASP A 321 9.32 7.81 0.66
N VAL A 322 8.60 6.70 0.71
CA VAL A 322 8.05 6.14 1.94
C VAL A 322 8.68 4.78 2.24
N ARG A 323 9.17 4.62 3.45
CA ARG A 323 9.70 3.36 3.97
C ARG A 323 8.82 2.84 5.08
N ALA A 324 8.12 1.78 4.80
CA ALA A 324 7.24 1.13 5.74
C ALA A 324 7.67 -0.32 5.97
N TRP A 325 7.48 -0.80 7.18
CA TRP A 325 7.68 -2.21 7.52
C TRP A 325 6.72 -2.66 8.61
N THR A 326 6.47 -3.96 8.63
CA THR A 326 5.79 -4.58 9.76
C THR A 326 6.80 -5.00 10.81
N GLU A 327 6.54 -4.65 12.06
CA GLU A 327 7.28 -5.19 13.21
C GLU A 327 6.86 -6.65 13.50
N ALA A 328 7.59 -7.31 14.39
CA ALA A 328 7.31 -8.70 14.76
C ALA A 328 5.89 -8.91 15.35
N ASP A 329 5.34 -7.89 16.00
CA ASP A 329 3.97 -7.88 16.52
C ASP A 329 2.90 -7.62 15.45
N GLY A 330 3.33 -7.38 14.21
CA GLY A 330 2.47 -7.12 13.06
C GLY A 330 2.01 -5.68 12.89
N LYS A 331 2.48 -4.76 13.73
CA LYS A 331 2.22 -3.34 13.55
C LYS A 331 3.11 -2.75 12.46
N VAL A 332 2.58 -1.79 11.75
CA VAL A 332 3.35 -1.03 10.76
C VAL A 332 4.06 0.12 11.49
N ASN A 333 5.37 0.30 11.21
CA ASN A 333 6.18 1.38 11.82
C ASN A 333 5.50 2.75 11.73
N LEU A 334 4.84 3.04 10.62
CA LEU A 334 4.16 4.32 10.37
C LEU A 334 3.01 4.62 11.35
N ALA A 335 2.47 3.61 12.02
CA ALA A 335 1.49 3.81 13.09
C ALA A 335 2.08 4.59 14.28
N ALA A 336 3.41 4.57 14.45
CA ALA A 336 4.10 5.32 15.50
C ALA A 336 4.04 6.85 15.29
N ILE A 337 3.96 7.30 14.01
CA ILE A 337 3.87 8.72 13.64
C ILE A 337 2.45 9.17 13.27
N ALA A 338 1.49 8.25 13.25
CA ALA A 338 0.11 8.57 12.95
C ALA A 338 -0.49 9.51 14.02
N PRO A 339 -1.28 10.53 13.63
CA PRO A 339 -1.98 11.38 14.57
C PRO A 339 -2.88 10.53 15.49
N ARG A 340 -2.89 10.85 16.78
CA ARG A 340 -3.93 10.26 17.65
C ARG A 340 -5.29 10.83 17.25
N PRO A 341 -6.34 10.01 17.24
CA PRO A 341 -7.68 10.56 17.19
C PRO A 341 -7.83 11.53 18.36
N VAL A 342 -7.98 12.82 18.09
CA VAL A 342 -8.26 13.79 19.13
C VAL A 342 -9.61 13.40 19.70
N ALA A 343 -9.63 12.93 20.95
CA ALA A 343 -10.88 12.77 21.66
C ALA A 343 -11.53 14.15 21.71
N VAL A 344 -12.58 14.33 20.93
CA VAL A 344 -13.36 15.58 20.98
C VAL A 344 -13.90 15.68 22.40
N PRO A 345 -13.50 16.70 23.19
CA PRO A 345 -14.06 16.85 24.51
C PRO A 345 -15.57 17.02 24.36
N THR A 346 -16.35 16.20 25.06
CA THR A 346 -17.82 16.32 25.12
C THR A 346 -18.30 17.53 25.91
N SER A 347 -17.48 18.54 26.09
CA SER A 347 -17.87 19.81 26.67
C SER A 347 -18.58 20.62 25.57
N ARG A 348 -19.79 21.04 25.88
CA ARG A 348 -20.65 21.89 25.05
C ARG A 348 -19.86 23.02 24.39
N ALA A 349 -19.36 22.81 23.19
CA ALA A 349 -18.94 23.89 22.34
C ALA A 349 -20.18 24.69 21.96
N PRO A 350 -20.11 26.04 21.94
CA PRO A 350 -21.24 26.87 21.52
C PRO A 350 -21.62 26.45 20.08
N ALA A 351 -22.86 26.05 19.92
CA ALA A 351 -23.45 25.74 18.63
C ALA A 351 -23.33 26.95 17.70
N SER A 352 -22.45 26.87 16.70
CA SER A 352 -22.48 27.57 15.40
C SER A 352 -21.11 27.92 14.80
N ARG A 353 -20.09 27.07 14.96
CA ARG A 353 -18.95 27.21 14.05
C ARG A 353 -19.24 26.42 12.79
N LYS A 354 -19.33 27.14 11.65
CA LYS A 354 -19.41 26.53 10.31
C LYS A 354 -18.24 25.58 10.13
N ALA A 355 -18.51 24.35 9.72
CA ALA A 355 -17.44 23.40 9.44
C ALA A 355 -16.62 23.88 8.23
N TRP A 356 -15.30 23.68 8.28
CA TRP A 356 -14.43 24.05 7.18
C TRP A 356 -14.72 23.19 5.95
N ARG A 357 -14.96 23.84 4.82
CA ARG A 357 -15.05 23.23 3.51
C ARG A 357 -13.69 23.33 2.82
N ILE A 358 -13.16 22.19 2.41
CA ILE A 358 -11.91 22.12 1.66
C ILE A 358 -12.22 21.59 0.26
N GLU A 359 -11.80 22.33 -0.75
CA GLU A 359 -11.90 21.96 -2.17
C GLU A 359 -10.49 21.80 -2.72
N ALA A 360 -10.18 20.61 -3.23
CA ALA A 360 -8.92 20.33 -3.93
C ALA A 360 -9.22 19.61 -5.25
N PRO A 361 -9.61 20.35 -6.29
CA PRO A 361 -10.04 19.78 -7.56
C PRO A 361 -8.95 18.99 -8.26
N GLN A 362 -7.67 19.26 -8.02
CA GLN A 362 -6.55 18.52 -8.60
C GLN A 362 -5.46 18.25 -7.57
N LEU A 363 -5.14 16.99 -7.40
CA LEU A 363 -4.00 16.57 -6.62
C LEU A 363 -3.19 15.55 -7.41
N ARG A 364 -1.91 15.80 -7.55
CA ARG A 364 -0.98 14.99 -8.34
C ARG A 364 0.21 14.55 -7.53
N LEU A 365 0.40 13.25 -7.52
CA LEU A 365 1.60 12.61 -6.98
C LEU A 365 2.42 12.06 -8.14
N THR A 366 3.68 12.45 -8.23
CA THR A 366 4.58 12.03 -9.31
C THR A 366 5.96 11.63 -8.78
N ASP A 367 6.71 10.86 -9.56
CA ASP A 367 8.08 10.43 -9.27
C ASP A 367 8.25 9.79 -7.88
N SER A 368 7.22 9.12 -7.39
CA SER A 368 7.14 8.67 -6.01
C SER A 368 7.56 7.21 -5.84
N ARG A 369 8.03 6.88 -4.66
CA ARG A 369 8.50 5.55 -4.30
C ARG A 369 7.95 5.12 -2.96
N VAL A 370 7.45 3.88 -2.87
CA VAL A 370 7.07 3.27 -1.62
C VAL A 370 7.77 1.92 -1.47
N GLU A 371 8.55 1.80 -0.45
CA GLU A 371 9.19 0.55 -0.06
C GLU A 371 8.51 0.03 1.21
N PHE A 372 7.97 -1.18 1.11
CA PHE A 372 7.39 -1.87 2.25
C PHE A 372 8.16 -3.17 2.51
N GLU A 373 8.53 -3.41 3.75
CA GLU A 373 9.20 -4.63 4.18
C GLU A 373 8.31 -5.39 5.16
N ASP A 374 7.83 -6.56 4.75
CA ASP A 374 7.18 -7.46 5.70
C ASP A 374 8.23 -8.30 6.42
N ARG A 375 8.33 -8.08 7.73
CA ARG A 375 9.27 -8.78 8.62
C ARG A 375 8.67 -9.96 9.37
N LYS A 376 7.41 -10.28 9.10
CA LYS A 376 6.76 -11.44 9.71
C LYS A 376 7.28 -12.79 9.21
N PRO A 377 7.61 -12.96 7.91
CA PRO A 377 8.22 -14.20 7.43
C PRO A 377 9.61 -14.41 8.01
N PRO A 378 10.13 -15.66 8.02
CA PRO A 378 11.49 -15.94 8.45
C PRO A 378 12.58 -15.18 7.68
N ALA A 379 12.32 -14.89 6.41
CA ALA A 379 13.09 -13.97 5.59
C ALA A 379 12.23 -12.77 5.28
N PRO A 380 12.67 -11.52 5.56
CA PRO A 380 11.93 -10.32 5.25
C PRO A 380 11.59 -10.22 3.76
N VAL A 381 10.37 -9.85 3.45
CA VAL A 381 9.92 -9.64 2.07
C VAL A 381 9.83 -8.16 1.78
N ARG A 382 10.56 -7.72 0.76
CA ARG A 382 10.55 -6.32 0.32
C ARG A 382 9.65 -6.14 -0.88
N TYR A 383 8.82 -5.13 -0.79
CA TYR A 383 7.89 -4.70 -1.81
C TYR A 383 8.25 -3.28 -2.22
N LEU A 384 8.57 -3.11 -3.48
CA LEU A 384 8.90 -1.82 -4.05
C LEU A 384 7.84 -1.41 -5.06
N LEU A 385 7.23 -0.26 -4.84
CA LEU A 385 6.44 0.44 -5.84
C LEU A 385 7.20 1.66 -6.31
N ALA A 386 7.74 1.61 -7.50
CA ALA A 386 8.51 2.69 -8.10
C ALA A 386 8.57 2.54 -9.63
N PRO A 387 8.25 3.59 -10.38
CA PRO A 387 7.63 4.85 -9.95
C PRO A 387 6.17 4.66 -9.56
N LEU A 388 5.67 5.53 -8.68
CA LEU A 388 4.29 5.61 -8.30
C LEU A 388 3.74 6.99 -8.70
N GLU A 389 2.69 6.99 -9.49
CA GLU A 389 1.92 8.17 -9.90
C GLU A 389 0.49 8.03 -9.43
N VAL A 390 -0.06 9.11 -8.87
CA VAL A 390 -1.45 9.15 -8.42
C VAL A 390 -2.07 10.48 -8.80
N ASP A 391 -3.18 10.45 -9.50
CA ASP A 391 -4.02 11.60 -9.83
C ASP A 391 -5.32 11.53 -9.03
N VAL A 392 -5.68 12.62 -8.36
CA VAL A 392 -6.95 12.78 -7.67
C VAL A 392 -7.65 14.01 -8.21
N ASP A 393 -8.83 13.83 -8.82
CA ASP A 393 -9.62 14.92 -9.38
C ASP A 393 -10.96 15.06 -8.65
N GLY A 394 -11.33 16.32 -8.35
CA GLY A 394 -12.64 16.66 -7.83
C GLY A 394 -12.85 16.42 -6.33
N TYR A 395 -11.80 16.48 -5.49
CA TYR A 395 -11.98 16.39 -4.04
C TYR A 395 -12.58 17.67 -3.44
N ALA A 396 -13.63 17.46 -2.64
CA ALA A 396 -14.08 18.44 -1.67
C ALA A 396 -14.64 17.71 -0.43
N THR A 397 -14.59 18.36 0.73
CA THR A 397 -15.10 17.76 1.97
C THR A 397 -16.61 17.48 1.93
N ASP A 398 -17.33 18.11 1.04
CA ASP A 398 -18.77 17.93 0.76
C ASP A 398 -19.04 17.30 -0.61
N ALA A 399 -18.00 16.92 -1.35
CA ALA A 399 -18.18 16.22 -2.61
C ALA A 399 -18.67 14.79 -2.39
N ALA A 400 -19.63 14.36 -3.18
CA ALA A 400 -20.11 12.98 -3.12
C ALA A 400 -19.05 11.99 -3.69
N THR A 401 -18.27 12.44 -4.67
CA THR A 401 -17.28 11.58 -5.34
C THR A 401 -16.01 12.36 -5.74
N ALA A 402 -14.88 11.64 -5.80
CA ALA A 402 -13.68 12.10 -6.49
C ALA A 402 -13.15 10.99 -7.41
N ARG A 403 -12.54 11.38 -8.52
CA ARG A 403 -11.86 10.47 -9.43
C ARG A 403 -10.45 10.21 -8.95
N VAL A 404 -10.04 8.96 -9.01
CA VAL A 404 -8.69 8.51 -8.63
C VAL A 404 -8.10 7.68 -9.76
N ALA A 405 -6.89 8.00 -10.19
CA ALA A 405 -6.11 7.17 -11.08
C ALA A 405 -4.71 6.93 -10.49
N LEU A 406 -4.25 5.69 -10.56
CA LEU A 406 -2.97 5.28 -10.03
C LEU A 406 -2.24 4.43 -11.07
N ARG A 407 -0.94 4.67 -11.22
CA ARG A 407 -0.04 3.84 -12.02
C ARG A 407 1.24 3.59 -11.24
N SER A 408 1.71 2.36 -11.26
CA SER A 408 2.99 2.00 -10.67
C SER A 408 3.59 0.73 -11.28
N VAL A 409 4.82 0.47 -10.89
CA VAL A 409 5.49 -0.79 -11.14
C VAL A 409 5.93 -1.41 -9.83
N PHE A 410 5.67 -2.69 -9.72
CA PHE A 410 5.98 -3.49 -8.57
C PHE A 410 7.24 -4.32 -8.78
N ASN A 411 8.21 -4.19 -7.88
CA ASN A 411 9.46 -4.96 -7.87
C ASN A 411 10.07 -5.10 -9.27
N ASP A 412 10.21 -3.98 -9.98
CA ASP A 412 10.89 -3.86 -11.29
C ASP A 412 10.27 -4.68 -12.45
N SER A 413 9.12 -5.30 -12.30
CA SER A 413 8.57 -6.22 -13.32
C SER A 413 7.07 -6.16 -13.55
N GLY A 414 6.26 -5.98 -12.53
CA GLY A 414 4.80 -5.97 -12.67
C GLY A 414 4.22 -4.57 -12.87
N ARG A 415 3.26 -4.39 -13.75
CA ARG A 415 2.53 -3.14 -13.92
C ARG A 415 1.22 -3.15 -13.18
N ILE A 416 0.87 -2.01 -12.60
CA ILE A 416 -0.42 -1.80 -11.98
C ILE A 416 -1.03 -0.51 -12.47
N GLN A 417 -2.24 -0.56 -12.97
CA GLN A 417 -3.06 0.60 -13.27
C GLN A 417 -4.41 0.44 -12.59
N VAL A 418 -4.85 1.48 -11.94
CA VAL A 418 -6.18 1.53 -11.35
C VAL A 418 -6.79 2.90 -11.63
N ALA A 419 -8.01 2.94 -12.12
CA ALA A 419 -8.74 4.18 -12.35
C ALA A 419 -10.21 4.02 -11.98
N GLY A 420 -10.77 5.00 -11.29
CA GLY A 420 -12.18 4.95 -10.89
C GLY A 420 -12.63 6.13 -10.07
N ASN A 421 -13.73 5.96 -9.39
CA ASN A 421 -14.30 6.99 -8.55
C ASN A 421 -14.47 6.48 -7.13
N TRP A 422 -14.14 7.31 -6.18
CA TRP A 422 -14.44 7.10 -4.77
C TRP A 422 -15.63 7.95 -4.34
N ARG A 423 -16.47 7.39 -3.49
CA ARG A 423 -17.58 8.07 -2.83
C ARG A 423 -17.23 8.38 -1.38
N PHE A 424 -17.59 9.56 -0.94
CA PHE A 424 -17.35 10.02 0.44
C PHE A 424 -18.59 9.92 1.33
N ASP A 425 -19.77 10.09 0.75
CA ASP A 425 -21.07 10.00 1.41
C ASP A 425 -21.37 8.56 1.91
N ASN A 426 -21.03 7.60 1.08
CA ASN A 426 -21.04 6.18 1.40
C ASN A 426 -19.66 5.61 1.03
N PRO A 427 -18.70 5.64 1.98
CA PRO A 427 -17.30 5.37 1.67
C PRO A 427 -17.10 4.10 0.87
N GLY A 428 -16.61 4.24 -0.34
CA GLY A 428 -16.44 3.16 -1.29
C GLY A 428 -16.09 3.66 -2.68
N GLY A 429 -15.80 2.76 -3.60
CA GLY A 429 -15.43 3.13 -4.96
C GLY A 429 -15.53 1.97 -5.94
N ASP A 430 -15.64 2.35 -7.21
CA ASP A 430 -15.63 1.44 -8.33
C ASP A 430 -14.44 1.78 -9.23
N PHE A 431 -13.60 0.77 -9.48
CA PHE A 431 -12.30 0.93 -10.10
C PHE A 431 -12.11 -0.05 -11.24
N GLU A 432 -11.58 0.42 -12.33
CA GLU A 432 -10.97 -0.43 -13.34
C GLU A 432 -9.53 -0.70 -12.92
N ILE A 433 -9.17 -1.97 -12.87
CA ILE A 433 -7.82 -2.43 -12.56
C ILE A 433 -7.24 -3.14 -13.78
N ASP A 434 -6.00 -2.83 -14.07
CA ASP A 434 -5.20 -3.52 -15.08
C ASP A 434 -3.84 -3.87 -14.48
N VAL A 435 -3.66 -5.18 -14.33
CA VAL A 435 -2.50 -5.77 -13.69
C VAL A 435 -1.76 -6.56 -14.74
N GLU A 436 -0.50 -6.26 -14.99
CA GLU A 436 0.30 -6.98 -15.95
C GLU A 436 1.55 -7.59 -15.30
N ARG A 437 1.71 -8.88 -15.51
CA ARG A 437 2.93 -9.65 -15.23
C ARG A 437 3.52 -9.46 -13.84
N LEU A 438 2.69 -9.59 -12.83
CA LEU A 438 3.18 -9.60 -11.48
C LEU A 438 3.93 -10.89 -11.17
N PRO A 439 5.20 -10.82 -10.74
CA PRO A 439 5.97 -12.01 -10.47
C PRO A 439 5.38 -12.79 -9.29
N VAL A 440 5.21 -14.11 -9.44
CA VAL A 440 4.74 -15.01 -8.37
C VAL A 440 5.86 -15.41 -7.39
N PRO A 441 7.15 -15.49 -7.80
CA PRO A 441 8.21 -16.00 -6.92
C PRO A 441 8.46 -15.23 -5.62
N PHE A 442 8.17 -13.93 -5.54
CA PHE A 442 8.44 -13.19 -4.30
C PHE A 442 7.53 -13.60 -3.12
N MET A 443 6.49 -14.40 -3.37
CA MET A 443 5.66 -14.97 -2.32
C MET A 443 6.31 -16.15 -1.58
N GLN A 444 7.50 -16.60 -2.05
CA GLN A 444 8.23 -17.74 -1.48
C GLN A 444 8.39 -17.71 0.04
N PRO A 445 8.84 -16.61 0.69
CA PRO A 445 9.03 -16.60 2.14
C PRO A 445 7.76 -16.87 2.94
N TYR A 446 6.62 -16.63 2.32
CA TYR A 446 5.32 -16.84 2.93
C TYR A 446 4.83 -18.30 2.80
N LEU A 447 5.19 -18.99 1.72
CA LEU A 447 4.93 -20.43 1.57
C LEU A 447 5.83 -21.29 2.44
N ALA A 448 7.05 -20.83 2.73
CA ALA A 448 8.08 -21.60 3.41
C ALA A 448 7.74 -22.10 4.83
N ARG A 449 6.70 -21.61 5.48
CA ARG A 449 6.21 -22.11 6.77
C ARG A 449 5.21 -23.23 6.65
N ALA A 450 4.63 -23.32 5.50
CA ALA A 450 3.40 -24.08 5.31
C ALA A 450 3.58 -25.30 4.42
N THR A 451 4.52 -25.31 3.47
CA THR A 451 4.81 -26.45 2.60
C THR A 451 6.29 -26.51 2.20
N ASP A 452 6.71 -27.63 1.68
CA ASP A 452 8.03 -27.80 1.08
C ASP A 452 8.05 -27.47 -0.42
N LEU A 453 7.18 -26.54 -0.83
CA LEU A 453 7.06 -26.04 -2.19
C LEU A 453 8.02 -24.88 -2.46
N VAL A 454 8.77 -24.90 -3.57
CA VAL A 454 9.60 -23.79 -4.04
C VAL A 454 9.05 -23.25 -5.36
N LEU A 455 8.68 -21.97 -5.39
CA LEU A 455 8.21 -21.28 -6.59
C LEU A 455 9.39 -20.80 -7.43
N ARG A 456 9.54 -21.31 -8.63
CA ARG A 456 10.65 -20.93 -9.54
C ARG A 456 10.27 -19.80 -10.46
N SER A 457 9.07 -19.83 -10.99
CA SER A 457 8.61 -18.83 -11.95
C SER A 457 7.10 -18.69 -11.98
N GLY A 458 6.62 -17.66 -12.67
CA GLY A 458 5.23 -17.39 -12.92
C GLY A 458 4.94 -15.90 -12.90
N ALA A 459 3.98 -15.47 -13.73
CA ALA A 459 3.50 -14.09 -13.75
C ALA A 459 1.97 -14.03 -13.83
N VAL A 460 1.37 -13.25 -12.94
CA VAL A 460 -0.06 -12.98 -12.94
C VAL A 460 -0.36 -11.67 -13.66
N SER A 461 -1.36 -11.73 -14.52
CA SER A 461 -2.02 -10.55 -15.07
C SER A 461 -3.50 -10.62 -14.74
N ALA A 462 -4.09 -9.51 -14.37
CA ALA A 462 -5.51 -9.42 -14.05
C ALA A 462 -6.09 -8.12 -14.60
N LYS A 463 -7.27 -8.21 -15.20
CA LYS A 463 -8.00 -7.05 -15.70
C LYS A 463 -9.46 -7.15 -15.34
N GLY A 464 -10.02 -6.07 -14.81
CA GLY A 464 -11.40 -6.10 -14.40
C GLY A 464 -11.85 -4.86 -13.64
N LYS A 465 -12.99 -5.00 -12.99
CA LYS A 465 -13.58 -3.98 -12.13
C LYS A 465 -13.51 -4.43 -10.68
N LEU A 466 -12.97 -3.57 -9.85
CA LEU A 466 -12.91 -3.72 -8.40
C LEU A 466 -13.93 -2.76 -7.79
N SER A 467 -14.84 -3.26 -7.00
CA SER A 467 -15.73 -2.47 -6.16
C SER A 467 -15.32 -2.59 -4.70
N VAL A 468 -15.27 -1.49 -4.01
CA VAL A 468 -14.96 -1.43 -2.58
C VAL A 468 -16.05 -0.62 -1.89
N ALA A 469 -16.59 -1.12 -0.78
CA ALA A 469 -17.47 -0.37 0.10
C ALA A 469 -17.01 -0.52 1.55
N LEU A 470 -17.03 0.59 2.29
CA LEU A 470 -16.63 0.66 3.69
C LEU A 470 -17.83 1.09 4.54
N PRO A 471 -18.81 0.21 4.75
CA PRO A 471 -19.97 0.54 5.57
C PRO A 471 -19.54 0.80 7.01
N GLY A 472 -20.03 1.89 7.61
CA GLY A 472 -19.63 2.30 8.96
C GLY A 472 -19.83 1.19 9.99
N GLY A 473 -18.78 0.82 10.70
CA GLY A 473 -18.81 -0.21 11.76
C GLY A 473 -18.77 -1.67 11.27
N SER A 474 -18.65 -1.92 9.97
CA SER A 474 -18.56 -3.25 9.36
C SER A 474 -17.23 -3.47 8.63
N SER A 475 -16.94 -4.74 8.33
CA SER A 475 -15.76 -5.07 7.50
C SER A 475 -15.92 -4.50 6.09
N ALA A 476 -14.82 -4.13 5.48
CA ALA A 476 -14.80 -3.71 4.08
C ALA A 476 -15.43 -4.78 3.17
N GLN A 477 -16.32 -4.34 2.29
CA GLN A 477 -16.91 -5.19 1.26
C GLN A 477 -16.14 -4.98 -0.04
N VAL A 478 -15.71 -6.08 -0.64
CA VAL A 478 -14.91 -6.06 -1.86
C VAL A 478 -15.58 -6.95 -2.90
N GLY A 479 -15.75 -6.42 -4.10
CA GLY A 479 -16.16 -7.15 -5.28
C GLY A 479 -15.12 -7.05 -6.38
N PHE A 480 -14.93 -8.12 -7.13
CA PHE A 480 -14.09 -8.13 -8.33
C PHE A 480 -14.81 -8.85 -9.47
N THR A 481 -14.90 -8.19 -10.62
CA THR A 481 -15.39 -8.79 -11.85
C THR A 481 -14.37 -8.60 -12.95
N GLY A 482 -13.98 -9.69 -13.60
CA GLY A 482 -12.93 -9.59 -14.62
C GLY A 482 -12.35 -10.91 -15.05
N GLY A 483 -11.10 -10.87 -15.46
CA GLY A 483 -10.31 -12.02 -15.83
C GLY A 483 -8.90 -11.95 -15.26
N THR A 484 -8.31 -13.12 -15.12
CA THR A 484 -6.94 -13.27 -14.61
C THR A 484 -6.21 -14.31 -15.44
N THR A 485 -4.97 -14.07 -15.76
CA THR A 485 -4.11 -15.00 -16.48
C THR A 485 -2.80 -15.19 -15.72
N LEU A 486 -2.49 -16.42 -15.44
CA LEU A 486 -1.20 -16.84 -14.92
C LEU A 486 -0.40 -17.44 -16.07
N THR A 487 0.82 -16.98 -16.27
CA THR A 487 1.68 -17.45 -17.35
C THR A 487 2.99 -18.02 -16.81
N ASN A 488 3.51 -19.02 -17.51
CA ASN A 488 4.83 -19.63 -17.27
C ASN A 488 5.06 -20.02 -15.79
N PHE A 489 4.04 -20.60 -15.19
CA PHE A 489 4.13 -21.02 -13.80
C PHE A 489 4.96 -22.30 -13.64
N HIS A 490 5.83 -22.29 -12.64
CA HIS A 490 6.72 -23.38 -12.36
C HIS A 490 7.02 -23.52 -10.88
N SER A 491 6.81 -24.70 -10.33
CA SER A 491 7.10 -25.02 -8.93
C SER A 491 7.80 -26.36 -8.75
N VAL A 492 8.63 -26.46 -7.72
CA VAL A 492 9.53 -27.58 -7.43
C VAL A 492 9.33 -28.02 -5.99
N ASP A 493 9.47 -29.30 -5.71
CA ASP A 493 9.62 -29.80 -4.34
C ASP A 493 11.01 -29.44 -3.81
N ARG A 494 11.06 -28.98 -2.57
CA ARG A 494 12.31 -28.56 -1.94
C ARG A 494 13.31 -29.69 -1.74
N ASP A 495 12.83 -30.87 -1.33
CA ASP A 495 13.72 -31.97 -0.93
C ASP A 495 14.16 -32.81 -2.10
N LEU A 496 13.27 -33.03 -3.04
CA LEU A 496 13.56 -33.86 -4.19
C LEU A 496 14.11 -33.05 -5.37
N GLN A 497 13.98 -31.71 -5.35
CA GLN A 497 14.44 -30.78 -6.40
C GLN A 497 13.85 -31.08 -7.79
N GLU A 498 12.64 -31.62 -7.83
CA GLU A 498 11.92 -31.98 -9.05
C GLU A 498 10.67 -31.15 -9.30
N ASP A 499 10.24 -31.07 -10.56
CA ASP A 499 9.04 -30.35 -10.99
C ASP A 499 7.81 -30.92 -10.30
N PHE A 500 6.99 -30.03 -9.70
CA PHE A 500 5.75 -30.42 -9.07
C PHE A 500 4.55 -30.01 -9.93
N ILE A 501 4.38 -28.73 -10.26
CA ILE A 501 3.35 -28.25 -11.17
C ILE A 501 3.89 -27.22 -12.17
N ARG A 502 3.45 -27.27 -13.41
CA ARG A 502 3.77 -26.29 -14.43
C ARG A 502 2.57 -25.97 -15.31
N PHE A 503 2.48 -24.72 -15.73
CA PHE A 503 1.58 -24.29 -16.80
C PHE A 503 2.28 -23.35 -17.77
N GLY A 504 1.97 -23.42 -19.05
CA GLY A 504 2.25 -22.32 -19.98
C GLY A 504 1.31 -21.14 -19.72
N SER A 505 0.01 -21.40 -19.63
CA SER A 505 -0.96 -20.39 -19.18
C SER A 505 -2.20 -21.00 -18.52
N LEU A 506 -2.66 -20.35 -17.47
CA LEU A 506 -4.00 -20.50 -16.93
C LEU A 506 -4.75 -19.19 -17.02
N THR A 507 -5.81 -19.17 -17.80
CA THR A 507 -6.68 -18.02 -17.93
C THR A 507 -8.02 -18.29 -17.26
N LEU A 508 -8.46 -17.37 -16.44
CA LEU A 508 -9.79 -17.37 -15.83
C LEU A 508 -10.56 -16.17 -16.36
N GLY A 509 -11.63 -16.46 -17.03
CA GLY A 509 -12.56 -15.48 -17.55
C GLY A 509 -13.87 -15.47 -16.78
N GLY A 510 -14.54 -14.33 -16.77
CA GLY A 510 -15.85 -14.21 -16.11
C GLY A 510 -15.80 -14.43 -14.60
N ILE A 511 -14.75 -13.95 -13.96
CA ILE A 511 -14.67 -13.94 -12.49
C ILE A 511 -15.68 -12.94 -11.94
N ASP A 512 -16.54 -13.39 -11.02
CA ASP A 512 -17.39 -12.56 -10.17
C ASP A 512 -17.12 -13.01 -8.72
N TYR A 513 -16.37 -12.19 -8.01
CA TYR A 513 -16.07 -12.38 -6.59
C TYR A 513 -16.74 -11.31 -5.76
N ARG A 514 -17.31 -11.71 -4.65
CA ARG A 514 -17.85 -10.82 -3.60
C ARG A 514 -17.41 -11.30 -2.23
N SER A 515 -17.00 -10.36 -1.40
CA SER A 515 -16.62 -10.68 -0.01
C SER A 515 -17.83 -10.74 0.93
N SER A 516 -18.94 -10.08 0.58
CA SER A 516 -20.16 -10.03 1.42
C SER A 516 -21.42 -9.87 0.56
N PRO A 517 -22.32 -10.89 0.56
CA PRO A 517 -22.03 -12.26 1.03
C PRO A 517 -20.89 -12.88 0.23
N ALA A 518 -20.02 -13.61 0.92
CA ALA A 518 -18.87 -14.22 0.27
C ALA A 518 -19.30 -15.18 -0.83
N SER A 519 -18.86 -14.99 -2.06
CA SER A 519 -19.17 -15.84 -3.21
C SER A 519 -18.13 -15.70 -4.30
N LEU A 520 -17.92 -16.79 -5.02
CA LEU A 520 -17.04 -16.81 -6.19
C LEU A 520 -17.69 -17.54 -7.34
N ARG A 521 -17.77 -16.88 -8.47
CA ARG A 521 -18.06 -17.49 -9.74
C ARG A 521 -16.92 -17.25 -10.72
N VAL A 522 -16.57 -18.30 -11.46
CA VAL A 522 -15.65 -18.24 -12.60
C VAL A 522 -16.37 -18.83 -13.81
N GLY A 523 -16.50 -18.07 -14.87
CA GLY A 523 -17.21 -18.52 -16.06
C GLY A 523 -16.41 -19.56 -16.84
N ASP A 524 -15.17 -19.24 -17.22
CA ASP A 524 -14.33 -20.11 -18.02
C ASP A 524 -12.91 -20.14 -17.47
N VAL A 525 -12.39 -21.34 -17.33
CA VAL A 525 -11.02 -21.62 -16.95
C VAL A 525 -10.35 -22.34 -18.08
N LEU A 526 -9.40 -21.69 -18.70
CA LEU A 526 -8.62 -22.27 -19.78
C LEU A 526 -7.21 -22.59 -19.29
N ALA A 527 -6.97 -23.86 -19.19
CA ALA A 527 -5.71 -24.43 -18.80
C ALA A 527 -4.96 -24.92 -20.05
N ARG A 528 -3.83 -24.29 -20.38
CA ARG A 528 -2.98 -24.71 -21.50
C ARG A 528 -1.64 -25.21 -21.00
N GLN A 529 -1.24 -26.36 -21.58
CA GLN A 529 0.03 -27.00 -21.24
C GLN A 529 0.19 -27.21 -19.73
N ALA A 530 -0.87 -27.64 -19.07
CA ALA A 530 -0.81 -28.02 -17.68
C ALA A 530 -0.07 -29.35 -17.55
N TYR A 531 0.85 -29.37 -16.63
CA TYR A 531 1.65 -30.55 -16.31
C TYR A 531 1.64 -30.82 -14.80
N PHE A 532 1.44 -32.07 -14.47
CA PHE A 532 1.45 -32.52 -13.09
C PHE A 532 2.18 -33.89 -12.97
N LYS A 533 2.88 -34.09 -11.86
CA LYS A 533 3.61 -35.34 -11.59
C LYS A 533 3.31 -35.87 -10.19
N LEU A 534 2.78 -37.09 -10.12
CA LEU A 534 2.62 -37.81 -8.86
C LEU A 534 3.74 -38.86 -8.68
N VAL A 535 4.36 -38.91 -7.52
CA VAL A 535 5.42 -39.87 -7.20
C VAL A 535 5.07 -40.61 -5.92
N ILE A 536 5.27 -41.92 -5.93
CA ILE A 536 5.30 -42.75 -4.74
C ILE A 536 6.77 -42.98 -4.36
N ALA A 537 7.15 -42.55 -3.17
CA ALA A 537 8.47 -42.72 -2.63
C ALA A 537 8.71 -44.17 -2.17
N PRO A 538 9.95 -44.61 -1.92
CA PRO A 538 10.25 -45.96 -1.45
C PRO A 538 9.56 -46.34 -0.13
N ASP A 539 9.26 -45.40 0.72
CA ASP A 539 8.48 -45.54 1.95
C ASP A 539 6.96 -45.55 1.74
N GLN A 540 6.54 -45.54 0.49
CA GLN A 540 5.15 -45.47 0.05
C GLN A 540 4.42 -44.14 0.37
N SER A 541 5.13 -43.10 0.80
CA SER A 541 4.60 -41.75 0.84
C SER A 541 4.39 -41.21 -0.58
N THR A 542 3.52 -40.23 -0.71
CA THR A 542 3.33 -39.55 -2.00
C THR A 542 3.92 -38.16 -1.94
N ASN A 543 4.54 -37.75 -3.02
CA ASN A 543 5.03 -36.40 -3.14
C ASN A 543 3.95 -35.31 -2.80
N ILE A 544 2.69 -35.57 -3.09
CA ILE A 544 1.61 -34.67 -2.69
C ILE A 544 1.52 -34.55 -1.18
N ALA A 545 1.52 -35.70 -0.47
CA ALA A 545 1.47 -35.72 0.98
C ALA A 545 2.70 -35.07 1.61
N ASP A 546 3.88 -35.31 1.03
CA ASP A 546 5.14 -34.77 1.53
C ASP A 546 5.23 -33.25 1.34
N VAL A 547 4.81 -32.75 0.17
CA VAL A 547 4.77 -31.31 -0.13
C VAL A 547 3.69 -30.58 0.66
N LEU A 548 2.52 -31.18 0.82
CA LEU A 548 1.39 -30.56 1.52
C LEU A 548 1.46 -30.70 3.04
N SER A 549 2.36 -31.55 3.55
CA SER A 549 2.59 -31.72 4.99
C SER A 549 3.50 -30.61 5.52
N PRO A 550 3.16 -29.95 6.63
CA PRO A 550 4.07 -28.96 7.23
C PRO A 550 5.43 -29.58 7.57
N PRO A 551 6.53 -28.83 7.43
CA PRO A 551 7.90 -29.34 7.68
C PRO A 551 8.13 -29.98 9.06
N ARG A 552 7.26 -29.71 10.02
CA ARG A 552 7.31 -30.23 11.41
C ARG A 552 6.75 -31.64 11.59
N LEU A 553 6.08 -32.19 10.60
CA LEU A 553 5.42 -33.51 10.68
C LEU A 553 6.22 -34.65 10.00
N ARG A 554 7.42 -34.36 9.47
CA ARG A 554 8.25 -35.41 8.86
C ARG A 554 8.80 -36.39 9.89
N LYS A 555 8.61 -37.66 9.62
CA LYS A 555 9.14 -38.77 10.40
C LYS A 555 10.67 -38.70 10.40
N GLY A 556 11.28 -38.38 11.56
CA GLY A 556 12.72 -38.45 11.74
C GLY A 556 13.27 -37.59 12.89
N GLY A 557 12.57 -36.60 13.29
CA GLY A 557 12.88 -35.82 14.49
C GLY A 557 12.34 -36.52 15.74
N VAL A 558 13.21 -36.96 16.62
CA VAL A 558 12.82 -37.40 17.97
C VAL A 558 11.98 -36.28 18.60
N PRO A 559 10.76 -36.51 19.07
CA PRO A 559 10.00 -35.48 19.75
C PRO A 559 10.72 -35.17 21.06
N THR A 560 11.47 -34.10 21.10
CA THR A 560 11.83 -33.51 22.39
C THR A 560 10.53 -33.03 23.01
N ALA A 561 10.09 -33.72 24.03
CA ALA A 561 8.94 -33.40 24.83
C ALA A 561 9.15 -32.04 25.53
N ALA A 562 8.88 -30.97 24.78
CA ALA A 562 8.61 -29.68 25.38
C ALA A 562 7.10 -29.64 25.63
N ALA A 563 6.73 -29.60 26.87
CA ALA A 563 5.37 -29.64 27.39
C ALA A 563 4.41 -28.77 26.58
N ALA A 564 3.41 -29.38 25.98
CA ALA A 564 2.23 -28.68 25.53
C ALA A 564 1.52 -28.07 26.77
N PRO A 565 1.09 -26.81 26.72
CA PRO A 565 0.22 -26.29 27.79
C PRO A 565 -1.09 -27.08 27.79
N ALA A 566 -1.46 -27.57 28.97
CA ALA A 566 -2.61 -28.44 29.19
C ALA A 566 -3.98 -27.75 29.05
N ASP A 567 -4.06 -26.58 28.43
CA ASP A 567 -5.29 -25.78 28.30
C ASP A 567 -5.95 -25.81 26.90
N ALA A 568 -5.49 -26.68 26.00
CA ALA A 568 -6.10 -26.77 24.66
C ALA A 568 -7.28 -27.76 24.56
N ALA A 569 -7.69 -28.39 25.65
CA ALA A 569 -8.72 -29.45 25.64
C ALA A 569 -10.16 -28.96 25.88
N SER A 570 -10.43 -27.67 25.94
CA SER A 570 -11.76 -27.13 26.24
C SER A 570 -12.23 -25.97 25.33
N ALA A 571 -11.71 -25.85 24.12
CA ALA A 571 -12.33 -24.98 23.15
C ALA A 571 -13.35 -25.80 22.33
N ALA A 572 -14.65 -25.63 22.62
CA ALA A 572 -15.71 -26.09 21.73
C ALA A 572 -15.42 -25.61 20.29
N PRO A 573 -15.67 -26.43 19.26
CA PRO A 573 -15.42 -26.01 17.89
C PRO A 573 -16.24 -24.75 17.61
N LYS A 574 -15.58 -23.65 17.29
CA LYS A 574 -16.26 -22.46 16.76
C LYS A 574 -17.14 -22.93 15.60
N PRO A 575 -18.40 -22.50 15.52
CA PRO A 575 -19.25 -22.89 14.41
C PRO A 575 -18.52 -22.55 13.11
N ALA A 576 -18.30 -23.57 12.30
CA ALA A 576 -17.66 -23.42 11.00
C ALA A 576 -18.46 -22.38 10.23
N GLY A 577 -17.87 -21.21 10.01
CA GLY A 577 -18.49 -20.17 9.19
C GLY A 577 -18.88 -20.80 7.85
N ARG A 578 -20.04 -20.44 7.34
CA ARG A 578 -20.56 -20.98 6.05
C ARG A 578 -19.46 -20.81 5.00
N ALA A 579 -18.97 -21.93 4.48
CA ALA A 579 -17.93 -21.93 3.46
C ALA A 579 -18.41 -21.07 2.27
N MET A 580 -17.50 -20.28 1.68
CA MET A 580 -17.80 -19.43 0.55
C MET A 580 -18.30 -20.28 -0.62
N PRO A 581 -19.50 -20.02 -1.17
CA PRO A 581 -19.96 -20.70 -2.38
C PRO A 581 -19.00 -20.43 -3.55
N ILE A 582 -18.53 -21.50 -4.16
CA ILE A 582 -17.66 -21.47 -5.33
C ILE A 582 -18.39 -22.15 -6.49
N ARG A 583 -18.39 -21.51 -7.65
CA ARG A 583 -18.91 -22.05 -8.89
C ARG A 583 -17.95 -21.75 -10.04
N ILE A 584 -17.62 -22.80 -10.80
CA ILE A 584 -16.85 -22.71 -12.02
C ILE A 584 -17.69 -23.33 -13.13
N ASP A 585 -18.13 -22.50 -14.09
CA ASP A 585 -19.05 -22.95 -15.10
C ASP A 585 -18.36 -23.93 -16.07
N ARG A 586 -17.10 -23.68 -16.44
CA ARG A 586 -16.35 -24.53 -17.36
C ARG A 586 -14.84 -24.46 -17.08
N VAL A 587 -14.23 -25.62 -17.10
CA VAL A 587 -12.77 -25.79 -17.15
C VAL A 587 -12.41 -26.46 -18.45
N ARG A 588 -11.53 -25.87 -19.22
CA ARG A 588 -10.99 -26.44 -20.46
C ARG A 588 -9.54 -26.77 -20.30
N LEU A 589 -9.20 -28.00 -20.59
CA LEU A 589 -7.83 -28.45 -20.70
C LEU A 589 -7.44 -28.47 -22.17
N VAL A 590 -6.33 -27.92 -22.51
CA VAL A 590 -5.78 -27.90 -23.86
C VAL A 590 -4.31 -28.24 -23.79
N ASP A 591 -3.89 -29.22 -24.60
CA ASP A 591 -2.48 -29.55 -24.73
C ASP A 591 -1.82 -29.94 -23.40
N SER A 592 -2.49 -30.78 -22.60
CA SER A 592 -2.13 -31.06 -21.20
C SER A 592 -1.52 -32.44 -21.02
N ALA A 593 -0.86 -32.69 -19.88
CA ALA A 593 -0.19 -33.94 -19.61
C ALA A 593 -0.16 -34.34 -18.12
N ALA A 594 -0.23 -35.63 -17.80
CA ALA A 594 -0.27 -36.15 -16.45
C ALA A 594 0.66 -37.34 -16.21
N ASN A 595 1.60 -37.27 -15.28
CA ASN A 595 2.64 -38.30 -15.05
C ASN A 595 2.64 -38.86 -13.63
N PHE A 596 3.03 -40.14 -13.53
CA PHE A 596 3.18 -40.87 -12.28
C PHE A 596 4.51 -41.61 -12.22
N ALA A 597 5.14 -41.68 -11.06
CA ALA A 597 6.27 -42.57 -10.82
C ALA A 597 6.10 -43.32 -9.48
N ASP A 598 6.44 -44.59 -9.48
CA ASP A 598 6.51 -45.42 -8.27
C ASP A 598 7.93 -45.86 -8.02
N LEU A 599 8.50 -45.35 -6.96
CA LEU A 599 9.85 -45.63 -6.51
C LEU A 599 9.88 -46.71 -5.44
N SER A 600 8.72 -47.14 -4.97
CA SER A 600 8.59 -48.22 -4.00
C SER A 600 8.86 -49.60 -4.60
N ILE A 601 8.92 -49.67 -5.92
CA ILE A 601 9.25 -50.89 -6.65
C ILE A 601 10.58 -50.78 -7.39
N ARG A 602 11.25 -51.88 -7.55
CA ARG A 602 12.50 -51.99 -8.31
C ARG A 602 12.37 -53.05 -9.38
N PRO A 603 12.67 -52.74 -10.63
CA PRO A 603 12.96 -51.41 -11.16
C PRO A 603 11.78 -50.42 -10.95
N ASN A 604 12.09 -49.12 -10.88
CA ASN A 604 11.06 -48.10 -10.67
C ASN A 604 10.05 -48.09 -11.82
N PHE A 605 8.83 -47.81 -11.49
CA PHE A 605 7.75 -47.71 -12.46
C PHE A 605 7.33 -46.26 -12.74
N ALA A 606 7.05 -45.96 -13.98
CA ALA A 606 6.51 -44.65 -14.38
C ALA A 606 5.61 -44.77 -15.62
N THR A 607 4.55 -43.92 -15.70
CA THR A 607 3.55 -43.90 -16.77
C THR A 607 2.80 -42.54 -16.89
N GLY A 608 2.11 -42.24 -18.01
CA GLY A 608 1.37 -40.99 -18.15
C GLY A 608 0.40 -40.89 -19.31
N ILE A 609 -0.51 -39.95 -19.25
CA ILE A 609 -1.44 -39.57 -20.32
C ILE A 609 -0.96 -38.30 -20.96
N GLU A 610 -0.82 -38.30 -22.27
CA GLU A 610 -0.50 -37.14 -23.10
C GLU A 610 -1.70 -36.63 -23.90
N GLN A 611 -1.57 -35.43 -24.50
CA GLN A 611 -2.64 -34.84 -25.32
C GLN A 611 -3.99 -34.82 -24.57
N LEU A 612 -3.95 -34.55 -23.25
CA LEU A 612 -5.17 -34.48 -22.48
C LEU A 612 -5.90 -33.18 -22.82
N GLU A 613 -6.96 -33.36 -23.54
CA GLU A 613 -7.87 -32.29 -23.90
C GLU A 613 -9.26 -32.59 -23.39
N GLY A 614 -10.03 -31.53 -23.16
CA GLY A 614 -11.41 -31.71 -22.78
C GLY A 614 -11.94 -30.67 -21.85
N THR A 615 -13.04 -31.00 -21.23
CA THR A 615 -13.80 -30.07 -20.42
C THR A 615 -14.28 -30.70 -19.13
N VAL A 616 -14.31 -29.86 -18.07
CA VAL A 616 -15.09 -30.14 -16.85
C VAL A 616 -16.09 -29.00 -16.68
N SER A 617 -17.37 -29.31 -16.69
CA SER A 617 -18.45 -28.32 -16.70
C SER A 617 -19.32 -28.40 -15.44
N GLY A 618 -19.62 -27.27 -14.85
CA GLY A 618 -20.54 -27.20 -13.70
C GLY A 618 -19.94 -27.53 -12.34
N LEU A 619 -18.62 -27.28 -12.13
CA LEU A 619 -17.99 -27.42 -10.83
C LEU A 619 -18.59 -26.44 -9.83
N SER A 620 -18.99 -26.95 -8.66
CA SER A 620 -19.62 -26.16 -7.62
C SER A 620 -19.32 -26.71 -6.22
N SER A 621 -19.25 -25.80 -5.23
CA SER A 621 -19.22 -26.20 -3.82
C SER A 621 -20.57 -26.64 -3.28
N ASP A 622 -21.64 -26.57 -4.06
CA ASP A 622 -22.94 -27.11 -3.72
C ASP A 622 -22.86 -28.65 -3.68
N PRO A 623 -23.18 -29.31 -2.57
CA PRO A 623 -23.14 -30.78 -2.47
C PRO A 623 -24.01 -31.51 -3.49
N ALA A 624 -25.07 -30.86 -3.98
CA ALA A 624 -25.96 -31.44 -4.98
C ALA A 624 -25.43 -31.31 -6.42
N ALA A 625 -24.46 -30.45 -6.65
CA ALA A 625 -23.91 -30.24 -7.99
C ALA A 625 -23.19 -31.50 -8.49
N ARG A 626 -23.26 -31.71 -9.79
CA ARG A 626 -22.53 -32.76 -10.50
C ARG A 626 -21.83 -32.10 -11.69
N ALA A 627 -20.55 -32.00 -11.63
CA ALA A 627 -19.74 -31.46 -12.72
C ALA A 627 -19.51 -32.58 -13.75
N GLU A 628 -19.88 -32.31 -14.99
CA GLU A 628 -19.62 -33.22 -16.09
C GLU A 628 -18.16 -33.18 -16.50
N VAL A 629 -17.54 -34.33 -16.63
CA VAL A 629 -16.15 -34.51 -17.05
C VAL A 629 -16.13 -35.22 -18.43
N VAL A 630 -15.47 -34.58 -19.36
CA VAL A 630 -15.23 -35.08 -20.70
C VAL A 630 -13.78 -34.80 -21.05
N LEU A 631 -12.93 -35.81 -20.93
CA LEU A 631 -11.52 -35.69 -21.24
C LEU A 631 -11.08 -36.79 -22.18
N ASP A 632 -10.35 -36.41 -23.17
CA ASP A 632 -9.77 -37.30 -24.18
C ASP A 632 -8.27 -37.16 -24.17
N GLY A 633 -7.57 -38.27 -24.40
CA GLY A 633 -6.15 -38.23 -24.37
C GLY A 633 -5.54 -39.50 -24.92
N LYS A 634 -4.26 -39.66 -24.75
CA LYS A 634 -3.54 -40.84 -25.22
C LYS A 634 -2.54 -41.33 -24.19
N VAL A 635 -2.65 -42.55 -23.85
CA VAL A 635 -1.58 -43.29 -23.19
C VAL A 635 -0.61 -43.75 -24.27
N ASP A 636 0.69 -43.53 -24.07
CA ASP A 636 1.68 -44.03 -24.99
C ASP A 636 1.67 -43.38 -26.38
N ARG A 637 1.21 -42.20 -26.59
CA ARG A 637 0.98 -41.54 -27.88
C ARG A 637 -0.04 -42.23 -28.77
N TYR A 638 -0.29 -43.51 -28.61
CA TYR A 638 -1.09 -44.31 -29.51
C TYR A 638 -2.37 -44.86 -28.88
N ALA A 639 -2.28 -45.21 -27.61
CA ALA A 639 -3.39 -45.82 -26.90
C ALA A 639 -4.39 -44.76 -26.43
N PRO A 640 -5.55 -44.65 -27.06
CA PRO A 640 -6.56 -43.65 -26.64
C PRO A 640 -6.97 -43.86 -25.20
N VAL A 641 -7.16 -42.75 -24.51
CA VAL A 641 -7.84 -42.73 -23.21
C VAL A 641 -9.01 -41.78 -23.30
N GLU A 642 -10.14 -42.21 -22.81
CA GLU A 642 -11.35 -41.45 -22.70
C GLU A 642 -11.79 -41.44 -21.22
N ILE A 643 -12.05 -40.28 -20.67
CA ILE A 643 -12.54 -40.11 -19.31
C ILE A 643 -13.87 -39.37 -19.38
N ARG A 644 -14.90 -39.98 -18.88
CA ARG A 644 -16.27 -39.47 -18.91
C ARG A 644 -16.91 -39.68 -17.55
N GLY A 645 -17.78 -38.73 -17.12
CA GLY A 645 -18.58 -38.94 -15.94
C GLY A 645 -18.92 -37.66 -15.22
N GLN A 646 -19.12 -37.77 -13.93
CA GLN A 646 -19.54 -36.66 -13.07
C GLN A 646 -18.75 -36.65 -11.78
N VAL A 647 -18.38 -35.44 -11.36
CA VAL A 647 -17.60 -35.22 -10.12
C VAL A 647 -18.14 -34.05 -9.32
N ASN A 648 -17.87 -34.05 -8.01
CA ASN A 648 -18.01 -32.87 -7.17
C ASN A 648 -16.90 -32.86 -6.14
N TYR A 649 -15.77 -32.24 -6.46
CA TYR A 649 -14.62 -32.10 -5.57
C TYR A 649 -14.56 -30.76 -4.82
N LEU A 650 -15.45 -29.80 -5.14
CA LEU A 650 -15.51 -28.52 -4.44
C LEU A 650 -16.44 -28.57 -3.23
N ALA A 651 -17.30 -29.57 -3.14
CA ALA A 651 -18.18 -29.76 -2.00
C ALA A 651 -17.48 -30.49 -0.85
N ALA A 652 -17.91 -30.26 0.37
CA ALA A 652 -17.40 -30.97 1.55
C ALA A 652 -17.59 -32.50 1.48
N SER A 653 -18.60 -32.96 0.77
CA SER A 653 -18.80 -34.38 0.43
C SER A 653 -18.40 -34.61 -1.01
N ALA A 654 -17.20 -35.15 -1.22
CA ALA A 654 -16.75 -35.47 -2.56
C ALA A 654 -17.64 -36.54 -3.20
N TYR A 655 -18.03 -36.30 -4.45
CA TYR A 655 -18.76 -37.26 -5.30
C TYR A 655 -17.93 -37.54 -6.55
N THR A 656 -17.85 -38.78 -6.93
CA THR A 656 -17.15 -39.21 -8.15
C THR A 656 -17.94 -40.33 -8.79
N ASN A 657 -18.32 -40.15 -10.03
CA ASN A 657 -18.85 -41.20 -10.89
C ASN A 657 -18.13 -41.05 -12.23
N LEU A 658 -16.99 -41.68 -12.37
CA LEU A 658 -16.12 -41.59 -13.54
C LEU A 658 -15.96 -42.94 -14.22
N SER A 659 -16.02 -42.94 -15.52
CA SER A 659 -15.56 -44.02 -16.36
C SER A 659 -14.34 -43.57 -17.14
N ALA A 660 -13.27 -44.33 -17.05
CA ALA A 660 -12.07 -44.16 -17.85
C ALA A 660 -11.80 -45.39 -18.67
N SER A 661 -11.68 -45.23 -19.98
CA SER A 661 -11.36 -46.30 -20.92
C SER A 661 -9.99 -46.07 -21.55
N PHE A 662 -9.23 -47.11 -21.60
CA PHE A 662 -7.89 -47.16 -22.17
C PHE A 662 -7.84 -48.24 -23.23
N SER A 663 -7.31 -47.93 -24.40
CA SER A 663 -7.26 -48.86 -25.51
C SER A 663 -5.85 -49.08 -26.03
N ASN A 664 -5.50 -50.34 -26.29
CA ASN A 664 -4.22 -50.72 -26.90
C ASN A 664 -2.96 -50.30 -26.12
N ILE A 665 -2.98 -50.30 -24.80
CA ILE A 665 -1.81 -50.00 -23.99
C ILE A 665 -0.79 -51.13 -24.10
N GLU A 666 0.45 -50.79 -24.33
CA GLU A 666 1.57 -51.76 -24.34
C GLU A 666 1.85 -52.31 -22.94
N LEU A 667 1.60 -53.60 -22.76
CA LEU A 667 1.77 -54.27 -21.48
C LEU A 667 3.21 -54.31 -20.97
N PRO A 668 4.23 -54.38 -21.80
CA PRO A 668 5.63 -54.32 -21.37
C PRO A 668 5.92 -53.17 -20.38
N THR A 669 5.25 -52.06 -20.42
CA THR A 669 5.42 -50.95 -19.50
C THR A 669 5.18 -51.33 -18.04
N PHE A 670 4.31 -52.30 -17.76
CA PHE A 670 3.96 -52.71 -16.38
C PHE A 670 4.93 -53.69 -15.74
N THR A 671 6.01 -53.90 -16.37
CA THR A 671 7.06 -54.81 -15.96
C THR A 671 7.64 -54.64 -14.57
N PRO A 672 7.88 -53.41 -14.07
CA PRO A 672 8.37 -53.26 -12.67
C PRO A 672 7.43 -53.92 -11.66
N TYR A 673 6.14 -53.82 -11.92
CA TYR A 673 5.15 -54.50 -11.09
C TYR A 673 5.12 -55.99 -11.29
N SER A 674 5.14 -56.41 -12.53
CA SER A 674 5.16 -57.88 -12.79
C SER A 674 6.47 -58.48 -12.30
N GLY A 675 7.61 -57.82 -12.48
CA GLY A 675 8.90 -58.28 -11.95
C GLY A 675 8.90 -58.39 -10.44
N LYS A 676 8.46 -57.33 -9.75
CA LYS A 676 8.43 -57.31 -8.29
C LYS A 676 7.44 -58.32 -7.73
N PHE A 677 6.20 -58.33 -8.23
CA PHE A 677 5.12 -59.06 -7.62
C PHE A 677 4.84 -60.40 -8.24
N MET A 678 5.18 -60.57 -9.54
CA MET A 678 4.95 -61.83 -10.26
C MET A 678 6.24 -62.60 -10.52
N GLY A 679 7.41 -61.93 -10.34
CA GLY A 679 8.72 -62.51 -10.55
C GLY A 679 9.08 -62.80 -12.00
N TYR A 680 8.53 -62.06 -12.86
CA TYR A 680 8.71 -62.23 -14.29
C TYR A 680 8.54 -60.91 -15.07
N LYS A 681 9.26 -60.77 -16.16
CA LYS A 681 9.15 -59.68 -17.12
C LYS A 681 7.93 -59.84 -18.04
N ILE A 682 7.24 -58.88 -18.70
CA ILE A 682 6.30 -59.01 -19.82
C ILE A 682 7.02 -58.69 -21.14
N GLU A 683 7.03 -59.48 -22.06
CA GLU A 683 7.77 -59.34 -23.32
C GLU A 683 6.98 -58.54 -24.37
N LYS A 684 5.73 -58.78 -24.42
CA LYS A 684 4.77 -58.09 -25.34
C LYS A 684 3.35 -58.27 -24.87
N GLY A 685 2.47 -57.50 -25.47
CA GLY A 685 1.04 -57.51 -25.31
C GLY A 685 0.42 -56.14 -25.26
N LYS A 686 -0.88 -56.06 -25.55
CA LYS A 686 -1.67 -54.84 -25.45
C LYS A 686 -2.73 -54.99 -24.39
N LEU A 687 -2.96 -53.89 -23.70
CA LEU A 687 -3.98 -53.79 -22.66
C LEU A 687 -5.09 -52.84 -23.12
N ASN A 688 -6.32 -53.34 -23.10
CA ASN A 688 -7.50 -52.49 -23.04
C ASN A 688 -8.03 -52.54 -21.61
N ALA A 689 -8.28 -51.40 -21.00
CA ALA A 689 -8.77 -51.34 -19.65
C ALA A 689 -9.91 -50.34 -19.52
N LYS A 690 -10.94 -50.71 -18.81
CA LYS A 690 -12.03 -49.82 -18.46
C LYS A 690 -12.20 -49.79 -16.96
N PHE A 691 -12.21 -48.59 -16.42
CA PHE A 691 -12.37 -48.30 -14.98
C PHE A 691 -13.66 -47.54 -14.76
N GLU A 692 -14.45 -47.98 -13.82
CA GLU A 692 -15.65 -47.30 -13.37
C GLU A 692 -15.53 -47.05 -11.87
N TYR A 693 -15.52 -45.80 -11.45
CA TYR A 693 -15.37 -45.41 -10.06
C TYR A 693 -16.61 -44.66 -9.60
N LEU A 694 -17.28 -45.17 -8.62
CA LEU A 694 -18.32 -44.48 -7.86
C LEU A 694 -17.80 -44.23 -6.46
N ILE A 695 -17.67 -42.94 -6.09
CA ILE A 695 -17.36 -42.52 -4.73
C ILE A 695 -18.50 -41.68 -4.25
N GLU A 696 -19.22 -42.16 -3.27
CA GLU A 696 -20.32 -41.45 -2.64
C GLU A 696 -20.30 -41.68 -1.11
N HIS A 697 -20.51 -40.60 -0.32
CA HIS A 697 -20.43 -40.67 1.14
C HIS A 697 -19.16 -41.37 1.66
N ARG A 698 -17.99 -41.07 1.03
CA ARG A 698 -16.69 -41.67 1.32
C ARG A 698 -16.61 -43.20 1.18
N LYS A 699 -17.55 -43.77 0.48
CA LYS A 699 -17.53 -45.19 0.06
C LYS A 699 -17.14 -45.25 -1.39
N LEU A 700 -16.15 -46.10 -1.69
CA LEU A 700 -15.71 -46.44 -3.04
C LEU A 700 -16.41 -47.72 -3.50
N ASP A 701 -16.98 -47.69 -4.69
CA ASP A 701 -17.35 -48.86 -5.51
C ASP A 701 -16.66 -48.68 -6.86
N ALA A 702 -15.75 -49.57 -7.17
CA ALA A 702 -14.95 -49.54 -8.38
C ALA A 702 -15.00 -50.84 -9.14
N LYS A 703 -15.17 -50.75 -10.45
CA LYS A 703 -15.12 -51.90 -11.36
C LYS A 703 -13.95 -51.69 -12.31
N HIS A 704 -13.11 -52.68 -12.41
CA HIS A 704 -11.99 -52.67 -13.33
C HIS A 704 -12.16 -53.83 -14.31
N HIS A 705 -12.27 -53.49 -15.57
CA HIS A 705 -12.34 -54.46 -16.66
C HIS A 705 -11.05 -54.34 -17.46
N PHE A 706 -10.31 -55.49 -17.59
CA PHE A 706 -9.02 -55.55 -18.26
C PHE A 706 -9.11 -56.57 -19.39
N VAL A 707 -8.78 -56.16 -20.60
CA VAL A 707 -8.59 -57.04 -21.74
C VAL A 707 -7.13 -56.97 -22.16
N LEU A 708 -6.37 -58.03 -21.93
CA LEU A 708 -4.99 -58.15 -22.32
C LEU A 708 -4.90 -58.94 -23.61
N ASP A 709 -4.43 -58.33 -24.67
CA ASP A 709 -4.25 -58.96 -25.95
C ASP A 709 -2.78 -59.40 -26.13
N GLN A 710 -2.54 -60.64 -26.49
CA GLN A 710 -1.24 -61.24 -26.73
C GLN A 710 -0.23 -61.08 -25.60
N PHE A 711 -0.71 -61.01 -24.36
CA PHE A 711 0.09 -60.84 -23.18
C PHE A 711 1.14 -62.01 -23.08
N THR A 712 2.41 -61.66 -23.19
CA THR A 712 3.49 -62.64 -23.18
C THR A 712 4.51 -62.22 -22.12
N LEU A 713 4.84 -63.18 -21.32
CA LEU A 713 5.84 -63.07 -20.30
C LEU A 713 7.19 -63.67 -20.78
N GLY A 714 8.36 -63.03 -20.55
CA GLY A 714 9.70 -63.52 -20.94
C GLY A 714 10.50 -63.99 -19.74
N ASP A 715 11.66 -63.44 -19.41
CA ASP A 715 12.59 -63.96 -18.39
C ASP A 715 12.07 -63.84 -16.96
N LYS A 716 12.51 -64.79 -16.11
CA LYS A 716 12.25 -64.71 -14.68
C LYS A 716 13.10 -63.59 -14.03
N VAL A 717 12.51 -62.85 -13.12
CA VAL A 717 13.17 -61.83 -12.28
C VAL A 717 13.17 -62.33 -10.83
N GLU A 718 14.30 -62.29 -10.19
CA GLU A 718 14.36 -62.59 -8.77
C GLU A 718 13.80 -61.43 -7.95
N SER A 719 12.79 -61.70 -7.15
CA SER A 719 12.16 -60.73 -6.23
C SER A 719 11.69 -61.44 -4.97
N GLU A 720 12.00 -60.86 -3.82
CA GLU A 720 11.55 -61.37 -2.52
C GLU A 720 10.02 -61.21 -2.35
N ASP A 721 9.45 -60.22 -3.00
CA ASP A 721 8.02 -59.90 -2.98
C ASP A 721 7.21 -60.73 -3.99
N ALA A 722 7.89 -61.47 -4.83
CA ALA A 722 7.19 -62.25 -5.88
C ALA A 722 6.36 -63.37 -5.28
N ILE A 723 5.16 -63.50 -5.79
CA ILE A 723 4.33 -64.63 -5.42
C ILE A 723 5.02 -65.94 -5.86
N ARG A 724 5.20 -66.84 -4.91
CA ARG A 724 5.76 -68.16 -5.17
C ARG A 724 4.72 -69.08 -5.81
N LEU A 725 4.17 -68.63 -6.94
CA LEU A 725 3.16 -69.37 -7.70
C LEU A 725 3.61 -69.57 -9.14
N PRO A 726 3.17 -70.62 -9.82
CA PRO A 726 3.46 -70.79 -11.24
C PRO A 726 2.60 -69.78 -12.08
N VAL A 727 3.00 -68.53 -12.02
CA VAL A 727 2.28 -67.42 -12.68
C VAL A 727 2.09 -67.68 -14.18
N LYS A 728 3.03 -68.38 -14.80
CA LYS A 728 2.93 -68.75 -16.21
C LYS A 728 1.76 -69.66 -16.52
N LEU A 729 1.30 -70.51 -15.62
CA LEU A 729 0.10 -71.33 -15.81
C LEU A 729 -1.19 -70.44 -15.60
N ALA A 730 -1.21 -69.60 -14.61
CA ALA A 730 -2.36 -68.75 -14.37
C ALA A 730 -2.74 -67.93 -15.60
N ILE A 731 -1.74 -67.37 -16.27
CA ILE A 731 -1.95 -66.57 -17.46
C ILE A 731 -2.32 -67.44 -18.68
N ALA A 732 -1.74 -68.57 -18.84
CA ALA A 732 -2.13 -69.54 -19.94
C ALA A 732 -3.61 -69.92 -19.78
N LEU A 733 -4.07 -70.05 -18.54
CA LEU A 733 -5.45 -70.39 -18.25
C LEU A 733 -6.41 -69.21 -18.39
N LEU A 734 -5.89 -68.01 -18.23
CA LEU A 734 -6.68 -66.80 -18.43
C LEU A 734 -6.79 -66.39 -19.92
N LYS A 735 -5.84 -66.81 -20.72
CA LYS A 735 -5.89 -66.54 -22.16
C LYS A 735 -6.95 -67.40 -22.85
N ASP A 736 -7.76 -66.74 -23.63
CA ASP A 736 -8.63 -67.43 -24.60
C ASP A 736 -7.79 -67.98 -25.79
N ARG A 737 -8.43 -68.58 -26.70
CA ARG A 737 -7.79 -69.14 -27.91
C ARG A 737 -7.22 -68.07 -28.85
N ASN A 738 -7.62 -66.88 -28.72
CA ASN A 738 -7.08 -65.76 -29.46
C ASN A 738 -5.91 -65.10 -28.74
N GLY A 739 -5.57 -65.60 -27.56
CA GLY A 739 -4.50 -65.07 -26.69
C GLY A 739 -4.95 -63.87 -25.84
N VAL A 740 -6.23 -63.61 -25.77
CA VAL A 740 -6.83 -62.50 -25.00
C VAL A 740 -7.13 -62.98 -23.60
N ILE A 741 -6.83 -62.12 -22.62
CA ILE A 741 -7.21 -62.30 -21.21
C ILE A 741 -8.23 -61.18 -20.88
N ASP A 742 -9.41 -61.60 -20.46
CA ASP A 742 -10.50 -60.72 -20.05
C ASP A 742 -10.74 -60.85 -18.54
N LEU A 743 -10.62 -59.77 -17.79
CA LEU A 743 -10.68 -59.82 -16.31
C LEU A 743 -11.52 -58.67 -15.75
N ASP A 744 -12.50 -59.03 -14.94
CA ASP A 744 -13.29 -58.11 -14.14
C ASP A 744 -12.80 -58.15 -12.68
N LEU A 745 -12.35 -57.04 -12.17
CA LEU A 745 -11.84 -56.88 -10.81
C LEU A 745 -12.66 -55.81 -10.05
N PRO A 746 -13.72 -56.18 -9.37
CA PRO A 746 -14.46 -55.25 -8.53
C PRO A 746 -13.69 -54.96 -7.25
N VAL A 747 -13.66 -53.71 -6.86
CA VAL A 747 -13.03 -53.21 -5.62
C VAL A 747 -13.97 -52.31 -4.89
N SER A 748 -14.27 -52.59 -3.63
CA SER A 748 -15.12 -51.74 -2.79
C SER A 748 -14.50 -51.53 -1.42
N GLY A 749 -14.77 -50.38 -0.80
CA GLY A 749 -14.24 -50.06 0.54
C GLY A 749 -14.66 -48.69 1.05
N SER A 750 -14.28 -48.40 2.28
CA SER A 750 -14.48 -47.11 2.90
C SER A 750 -13.23 -46.26 2.86
N LEU A 751 -13.32 -45.02 2.39
CA LEU A 751 -12.23 -44.06 2.42
C LEU A 751 -11.97 -43.52 3.85
N ASP A 752 -12.81 -43.87 4.82
CA ASP A 752 -12.61 -43.53 6.23
C ASP A 752 -11.71 -44.56 6.94
N ASP A 753 -11.45 -45.70 6.32
CA ASP A 753 -10.53 -46.71 6.86
C ASP A 753 -9.07 -46.26 6.60
N PRO A 754 -8.26 -45.99 7.63
CA PRO A 754 -6.87 -45.60 7.44
C PRO A 754 -6.00 -46.66 6.73
N GLN A 755 -6.45 -47.92 6.70
CA GLN A 755 -5.78 -49.02 6.03
C GLN A 755 -6.27 -49.26 4.60
N PHE A 756 -7.35 -48.55 4.20
CA PHE A 756 -7.90 -48.69 2.86
C PHE A 756 -6.98 -48.06 1.80
N ARG A 757 -6.37 -48.92 0.99
CA ARG A 757 -5.52 -48.52 -0.14
C ARG A 757 -5.99 -49.31 -1.36
N VAL A 758 -6.37 -48.60 -2.42
CA VAL A 758 -6.91 -49.19 -3.64
C VAL A 758 -5.90 -50.15 -4.30
N ALA A 759 -4.64 -49.74 -4.43
CA ALA A 759 -3.63 -50.53 -5.12
C ALA A 759 -3.29 -51.86 -4.40
N PRO A 760 -3.05 -51.91 -3.07
CA PRO A 760 -2.91 -53.19 -2.36
C PRO A 760 -4.16 -54.06 -2.45
N LEU A 761 -5.33 -53.42 -2.53
CA LEU A 761 -6.59 -54.18 -2.62
C LEU A 761 -6.75 -54.79 -3.99
N VAL A 762 -6.51 -54.05 -5.07
CA VAL A 762 -6.46 -54.57 -6.44
C VAL A 762 -5.45 -55.70 -6.54
N TRP A 763 -4.24 -55.50 -5.96
CA TRP A 763 -3.25 -56.50 -5.93
C TRP A 763 -3.66 -57.76 -5.12
N LYS A 764 -4.31 -57.57 -4.00
CA LYS A 764 -4.83 -58.64 -3.18
C LYS A 764 -5.89 -59.43 -3.94
N VAL A 765 -6.76 -58.73 -4.68
CA VAL A 765 -7.79 -59.40 -5.54
C VAL A 765 -7.10 -60.14 -6.68
N LEU A 766 -6.16 -59.50 -7.38
CA LEU A 766 -5.38 -60.15 -8.43
C LEU A 766 -4.58 -61.33 -7.92
N ARG A 767 -3.91 -61.17 -6.79
CA ARG A 767 -3.18 -62.26 -6.10
C ARG A 767 -4.13 -63.39 -5.72
N ASN A 768 -5.25 -63.07 -5.13
CA ASN A 768 -6.24 -64.07 -4.76
C ASN A 768 -6.81 -64.78 -5.99
N LEU A 769 -6.99 -64.05 -7.09
CA LEU A 769 -7.39 -64.62 -8.37
C LEU A 769 -6.30 -65.56 -8.86
N LEU A 770 -5.05 -65.12 -8.91
CA LEU A 770 -3.89 -65.90 -9.33
C LEU A 770 -3.68 -67.09 -8.40
N VAL A 771 -3.82 -66.90 -7.07
CA VAL A 771 -3.77 -68.01 -6.10
C VAL A 771 -4.88 -69.01 -6.41
N LYS A 772 -6.07 -68.50 -6.67
CA LYS A 772 -7.25 -69.34 -6.98
C LYS A 772 -7.07 -70.12 -8.30
N ILE A 773 -6.41 -69.48 -9.29
CA ILE A 773 -6.11 -70.10 -10.57
C ILE A 773 -4.96 -71.09 -10.46
N VAL A 774 -3.98 -70.81 -9.59
CA VAL A 774 -2.77 -71.62 -9.40
C VAL A 774 -2.98 -72.79 -8.47
N THR A 775 -3.93 -72.72 -7.55
CA THR A 775 -4.29 -73.86 -6.70
C THR A 775 -5.04 -74.93 -7.48
N ALA A 776 -5.42 -74.67 -8.70
CA ALA A 776 -5.85 -75.62 -9.67
C ALA A 776 -4.74 -75.60 -10.79
N PRO A 777 -4.05 -76.65 -11.13
CA PRO A 777 -2.61 -76.74 -11.55
C PRO A 777 -2.15 -75.69 -12.59
N PHE A 778 -1.28 -74.89 -12.14
CA PHE A 778 -0.88 -73.75 -12.99
C PHE A 778 0.60 -73.55 -13.07
N ALA A 779 1.13 -73.58 -14.09
CA ALA A 779 2.45 -73.14 -14.43
C ALA A 779 2.38 -72.00 -15.46
N LEU A 780 2.63 -70.81 -15.23
CA LEU A 780 2.92 -70.01 -16.16
C LEU A 780 3.04 -68.72 -16.38
N LEU A 781 3.47 -68.07 -16.55
CA LEU A 781 3.57 -66.95 -17.34
C LEU A 781 4.39 -65.92 -16.84
N GLY A 782 5.28 -65.61 -17.13
CA GLY A 782 6.11 -64.77 -16.99
C GLY A 782 6.75 -63.75 -17.55
N SER A 783 7.17 -62.94 -17.32
CA SER A 783 8.27 -62.18 -17.42
C SER A 783 8.33 -60.86 -17.92
N LEU A 784 8.83 -59.90 -17.46
CA LEU A 784 9.31 -58.85 -18.02
C LEU A 784 9.77 -57.74 -17.43
N PHE A 785 10.61 -57.03 -17.31
CA PHE A 785 11.13 -55.86 -17.62
C PHE A 785 11.90 -54.98 -16.83
N GLY A 786 12.37 -53.98 -17.08
CA GLY A 786 13.28 -53.13 -16.47
C GLY A 786 13.18 -51.62 -16.74
N ALA A 787 13.09 -50.83 -15.95
CA ALA A 787 13.72 -49.79 -15.22
C ALA A 787 13.68 -48.37 -15.79
N GLY A 788 13.50 -47.40 -14.97
CA GLY A 788 13.67 -46.00 -15.27
C GLY A 788 13.75 -45.14 -14.00
N GLU A 789 14.44 -44.11 -14.03
CA GLU A 789 14.74 -43.21 -12.92
C GLU A 789 13.92 -41.90 -12.92
N GLU A 790 13.90 -41.26 -11.83
CA GLU A 790 12.98 -40.20 -11.44
C GLU A 790 13.39 -38.78 -11.76
N VAL A 791 12.47 -37.95 -12.20
CA VAL A 791 12.62 -36.51 -12.37
C VAL A 791 11.45 -35.77 -11.74
N ARG A 792 11.71 -34.96 -10.71
CA ARG A 792 10.68 -34.46 -9.90
C ARG A 792 10.85 -33.04 -9.48
N PHE A 793 10.52 -31.97 -9.78
CA PHE A 793 10.43 -30.68 -9.08
C PHE A 793 10.70 -29.43 -9.86
N VAL A 794 9.86 -28.46 -9.69
CA VAL A 794 9.92 -27.11 -10.28
C VAL A 794 9.44 -26.02 -9.32
N ASP A 795 10.22 -24.99 -9.12
CA ASP A 795 9.96 -23.89 -8.18
C ASP A 795 9.40 -22.60 -8.80
N PHE A 796 8.62 -21.85 -8.03
CA PHE A 796 8.03 -20.57 -8.44
C PHE A 796 8.21 -19.46 -7.41
N ALA A 797 8.26 -18.23 -7.84
CA ALA A 797 8.24 -17.08 -6.96
C ALA A 797 6.83 -16.71 -6.48
N TYR A 798 6.73 -16.08 -5.31
CA TYR A 798 5.46 -15.66 -4.75
C TYR A 798 4.70 -14.69 -5.66
N GLY A 799 3.41 -14.95 -5.84
CA GLY A 799 2.54 -14.15 -6.69
C GLY A 799 2.79 -14.28 -8.19
N SER A 800 3.71 -15.11 -8.70
CA SER A 800 4.02 -15.32 -10.12
C SER A 800 3.75 -16.73 -10.61
N ALA A 801 3.53 -16.88 -11.90
CA ALA A 801 3.46 -18.15 -12.62
C ALA A 801 4.44 -18.21 -13.81
N ALA A 802 5.50 -17.43 -13.82
CA ALA A 802 6.51 -17.44 -14.89
C ALA A 802 7.64 -18.43 -14.61
N LEU A 803 8.03 -19.18 -15.63
CA LEU A 803 9.15 -20.13 -15.63
C LEU A 803 10.47 -19.39 -15.87
N ASP A 804 11.51 -19.72 -15.10
CA ASP A 804 12.87 -19.33 -15.46
C ASP A 804 13.41 -20.21 -16.61
N ALA A 805 14.47 -19.78 -17.27
CA ALA A 805 15.06 -20.51 -18.39
C ALA A 805 15.56 -21.91 -18.00
N ALA A 806 16.12 -22.07 -16.78
CA ALA A 806 16.61 -23.35 -16.27
C ALA A 806 15.46 -24.32 -15.98
N ALA A 807 14.31 -23.82 -15.60
CA ALA A 807 13.09 -24.60 -15.43
C ALA A 807 12.48 -25.02 -16.77
N GLY A 808 12.50 -24.11 -17.75
CA GLY A 808 12.10 -24.43 -19.13
C GLY A 808 12.95 -25.54 -19.75
N GLU A 809 14.26 -25.52 -19.53
CA GLU A 809 15.16 -26.59 -19.98
C GLU A 809 14.88 -27.93 -19.27
N ARG A 810 14.67 -27.94 -17.96
CA ARG A 810 14.29 -29.15 -17.23
C ARG A 810 12.98 -29.73 -17.70
N LEU A 811 12.02 -28.89 -18.03
CA LEU A 811 10.73 -29.28 -18.59
C LEU A 811 10.85 -29.90 -19.96
N ALA A 812 11.65 -29.29 -20.82
CA ALA A 812 11.93 -29.86 -22.15
C ALA A 812 12.58 -31.25 -22.03
N ASN A 813 13.46 -31.47 -21.05
CA ASN A 813 14.07 -32.76 -20.78
C ASN A 813 13.07 -33.76 -20.18
N VAL A 814 12.18 -33.31 -19.31
CA VAL A 814 11.05 -34.13 -18.82
C VAL A 814 10.11 -34.50 -19.97
N GLY A 815 9.78 -33.56 -20.82
CA GLY A 815 8.95 -33.82 -21.99
C GLY A 815 9.60 -34.77 -22.99
N LYS A 816 10.89 -34.65 -23.24
CA LYS A 816 11.66 -35.63 -24.04
C LYS A 816 11.66 -37.02 -23.41
N ALA A 817 11.85 -37.08 -22.09
CA ALA A 817 11.79 -38.34 -21.36
C ALA A 817 10.38 -38.97 -21.41
N LEU A 818 9.35 -38.13 -21.46
CA LEU A 818 7.96 -38.57 -21.59
C LEU A 818 7.63 -39.04 -23.02
N VAL A 819 8.20 -38.38 -24.02
CA VAL A 819 8.11 -38.81 -25.43
C VAL A 819 8.73 -40.16 -25.66
N GLU A 820 9.86 -40.44 -25.05
CA GLU A 820 10.54 -41.73 -25.13
C GLU A 820 9.83 -42.84 -24.34
N ARG A 821 8.94 -42.47 -23.41
CA ARG A 821 8.27 -43.44 -22.50
C ARG A 821 6.78 -43.20 -22.45
N PRO A 822 6.09 -43.74 -23.39
CA PRO A 822 4.73 -43.36 -23.72
C PRO A 822 3.61 -43.86 -22.82
N GLN A 823 3.84 -44.35 -21.65
CA GLN A 823 2.78 -44.94 -20.82
C GLN A 823 2.54 -44.20 -19.51
N LEU A 824 2.93 -42.97 -19.43
CA LEU A 824 2.89 -42.25 -18.15
C LEU A 824 1.72 -41.27 -18.04
N LYS A 825 1.12 -41.19 -16.90
CA LYS A 825 -0.03 -40.39 -16.52
C LYS A 825 0.36 -39.35 -15.44
N LEU A 826 -0.07 -38.11 -15.50
CA LEU A 826 0.37 -37.05 -14.58
C LEU A 826 -0.79 -36.26 -13.99
N GLU A 827 -0.82 -36.08 -12.71
CA GLU A 827 -1.76 -35.21 -11.97
C GLU A 827 -1.06 -33.97 -11.41
N VAL A 828 -1.72 -32.83 -11.51
CA VAL A 828 -1.20 -31.52 -11.08
C VAL A 828 -2.11 -30.91 -10.01
N PRO A 829 -1.74 -30.90 -8.73
CA PRO A 829 -2.54 -30.24 -7.71
C PRO A 829 -2.43 -28.73 -7.78
N LEU A 830 -3.51 -28.06 -7.46
CA LEU A 830 -3.60 -26.62 -7.33
C LEU A 830 -3.05 -26.18 -5.97
N VAL A 831 -1.98 -25.40 -5.96
CA VAL A 831 -1.40 -24.90 -4.72
C VAL A 831 -1.12 -23.40 -4.81
N ALA A 832 -1.67 -22.65 -3.85
CA ALA A 832 -1.33 -21.27 -3.58
C ALA A 832 -1.27 -21.08 -2.07
N ASP A 833 -0.27 -20.35 -1.58
CA ASP A 833 -0.18 -20.00 -0.17
C ASP A 833 -1.13 -18.85 0.17
N PRO A 834 -2.05 -19.05 1.17
CA PRO A 834 -3.04 -18.03 1.51
C PRO A 834 -2.43 -16.72 2.03
N GLU A 835 -1.24 -16.76 2.59
CA GLU A 835 -0.60 -15.56 3.17
C GLU A 835 0.35 -14.91 2.20
N GLN A 836 1.18 -15.69 1.62
CA GLN A 836 2.30 -15.23 0.84
C GLN A 836 1.98 -14.96 -0.62
N ASP A 837 1.18 -15.81 -1.24
CA ASP A 837 0.61 -15.51 -2.55
C ASP A 837 -0.37 -14.34 -2.46
N ARG A 838 -1.14 -14.23 -1.36
CA ARG A 838 -2.01 -13.09 -1.14
C ARG A 838 -1.21 -11.79 -1.04
N ALA A 839 -0.15 -11.78 -0.25
CA ALA A 839 0.70 -10.59 -0.11
C ALA A 839 1.40 -10.21 -1.41
N ALA A 840 1.77 -11.20 -2.24
CA ALA A 840 2.29 -10.92 -3.57
C ALA A 840 1.22 -10.45 -4.54
N LEU A 841 0.03 -11.01 -4.51
CA LEU A 841 -1.09 -10.51 -5.31
C LEU A 841 -1.52 -9.11 -4.87
N VAL A 842 -1.45 -8.81 -3.55
CA VAL A 842 -1.56 -7.42 -3.07
C VAL A 842 -0.46 -6.56 -3.67
N GLY A 843 0.78 -7.05 -3.63
CA GLY A 843 1.91 -6.40 -4.30
C GLY A 843 1.67 -6.19 -5.79
N GLN A 844 1.10 -7.15 -6.45
CA GLN A 844 0.78 -7.15 -7.89
C GLN A 844 -0.39 -6.25 -8.24
N ARG A 845 -1.48 -6.27 -7.50
CA ARG A 845 -2.58 -5.31 -7.68
C ARG A 845 -2.14 -3.90 -7.36
N PHE A 846 -1.32 -3.80 -6.33
CA PHE A 846 -0.71 -2.52 -5.98
C PHE A 846 0.25 -2.04 -7.09
N ALA A 847 1.05 -2.91 -7.70
CA ALA A 847 1.90 -2.57 -8.82
C ALA A 847 1.09 -2.31 -10.11
N ALA A 848 -0.06 -2.95 -10.32
CA ALA A 848 -0.99 -2.70 -11.42
C ALA A 848 -1.80 -1.41 -11.23
N LEU A 849 -2.11 -1.08 -9.97
CA LEU A 849 -2.69 0.20 -9.60
C LEU A 849 -1.76 1.38 -9.90
N LEU A 850 -0.47 1.15 -10.05
CA LEU A 850 0.52 2.20 -10.22
C LEU A 850 1.24 2.24 -11.58
N GLY A 851 0.79 1.46 -12.56
CA GLY A 851 1.09 1.60 -13.99
C GLY A 851 2.52 1.65 -14.53
N GLY A 852 3.13 0.54 -14.81
CA GLY A 852 4.19 0.32 -15.81
C GLY A 852 5.64 0.77 -15.47
N PRO A 853 6.64 0.37 -16.29
CA PRO A 853 8.04 0.76 -16.11
C PRO A 853 8.31 2.26 -16.15
N ALA A 854 7.48 3.04 -16.85
CA ALA A 854 7.57 4.49 -16.90
C ALA A 854 7.27 5.14 -15.53
N THR A 855 6.25 4.65 -14.83
CA THR A 855 5.88 5.14 -13.49
C THR A 855 6.92 4.76 -12.43
N ARG A 856 7.60 3.63 -12.60
CA ARG A 856 8.72 3.24 -11.73
C ARG A 856 9.94 4.15 -11.91
N ALA A 857 10.25 4.55 -13.14
CA ALA A 857 11.33 5.53 -13.41
C ALA A 857 11.02 6.90 -12.76
N LEU A 858 9.74 7.27 -12.64
CA LEU A 858 9.30 8.48 -11.94
C LEU A 858 9.60 8.44 -10.43
N ARG A 859 9.56 7.29 -9.77
CA ARG A 859 9.90 7.21 -8.33
C ARG A 859 11.35 7.61 -8.02
N ALA A 860 12.28 7.32 -8.92
CA ALA A 860 13.69 7.67 -8.79
C ALA A 860 14.04 9.01 -9.46
N GLY A 861 13.33 9.38 -10.52
CA GLY A 861 13.61 10.56 -11.34
C GLY A 861 12.72 11.77 -11.01
N ASP A 862 11.46 11.53 -10.62
CA ASP A 862 10.47 12.55 -10.25
C ASP A 862 9.53 11.99 -9.17
N PRO A 863 9.97 11.95 -7.90
CA PRO A 863 9.17 11.47 -6.78
C PRO A 863 7.82 12.21 -6.61
N ALA A 864 7.69 13.44 -7.06
CA ALA A 864 6.44 14.19 -6.98
C ALA A 864 5.41 13.75 -8.02
N ALA A 865 5.85 13.42 -9.24
CA ALA A 865 5.02 12.79 -10.25
C ALA A 865 4.55 11.39 -9.80
N TYR A 866 5.44 10.62 -9.19
CA TYR A 866 5.11 9.31 -8.63
C TYR A 866 4.11 9.40 -7.49
N GLN A 867 4.23 10.40 -6.61
CA GLN A 867 3.27 10.62 -5.52
C GLN A 867 1.88 10.99 -6.06
N LYS A 868 1.81 11.66 -7.20
CA LYS A 868 0.56 11.95 -7.87
C LYS A 868 -0.12 10.68 -8.38
N GLU A 869 0.63 9.78 -9.00
CA GLU A 869 0.13 8.48 -9.44
C GLU A 869 -0.31 7.61 -8.24
N LEU A 870 0.36 7.73 -7.09
CA LEU A 870 -0.05 7.07 -5.85
C LEU A 870 -1.34 7.68 -5.27
N ASP A 871 -1.51 8.98 -5.30
CA ASP A 871 -2.75 9.64 -4.90
C ASP A 871 -3.91 9.29 -5.84
N ASP A 872 -3.63 9.13 -7.13
CA ASP A 872 -4.63 8.72 -8.11
C ASP A 872 -5.05 7.26 -7.94
N ALA A 873 -4.10 6.36 -7.69
CA ALA A 873 -4.39 4.96 -7.33
C ALA A 873 -5.08 4.82 -5.97
N TRP A 874 -4.71 5.64 -5.00
CA TRP A 874 -5.39 5.68 -3.72
C TRP A 874 -6.84 6.12 -3.87
N ARG A 875 -7.07 7.15 -4.66
CA ARG A 875 -8.42 7.66 -4.95
C ARG A 875 -9.28 6.63 -5.68
N GLU A 876 -8.70 5.89 -6.61
CA GLU A 876 -9.39 4.83 -7.34
C GLU A 876 -9.69 3.62 -6.45
N THR A 877 -8.79 3.31 -5.50
CA THR A 877 -8.94 2.16 -4.60
C THR A 877 -9.81 2.47 -3.38
N THR A 878 -9.72 3.68 -2.86
CA THR A 878 -10.35 4.07 -1.60
C THR A 878 -11.33 5.22 -1.74
N GLY A 879 -11.25 6.00 -2.82
CA GLY A 879 -11.99 7.20 -3.13
C GLY A 879 -11.63 8.41 -2.30
N GLU A 880 -10.73 8.26 -1.39
CA GLU A 880 -10.10 9.39 -0.73
C GLU A 880 -9.14 10.05 -1.71
N LYS A 881 -9.07 11.36 -1.73
CA LYS A 881 -8.26 12.09 -2.71
C LYS A 881 -6.76 11.90 -2.60
N ARG A 882 -6.24 11.39 -1.51
CA ARG A 882 -4.81 11.28 -1.24
C ARG A 882 -4.50 10.12 -0.33
N VAL A 883 -3.37 9.49 -0.55
CA VAL A 883 -2.78 8.59 0.44
C VAL A 883 -2.56 9.27 1.78
N PRO A 884 -2.69 8.56 2.90
CA PRO A 884 -2.30 9.07 4.20
C PRO A 884 -0.87 9.62 4.14
N ARG A 885 -0.71 10.86 4.58
CA ARG A 885 0.60 11.53 4.56
C ARG A 885 1.02 11.85 5.98
N PRO A 886 2.22 11.51 6.36
CA PRO A 886 2.77 11.96 7.63
C PRO A 886 3.08 13.46 7.60
N GLU A 887 2.93 14.10 8.74
CA GLU A 887 3.28 15.51 8.86
C GLU A 887 4.77 15.71 8.60
N ARG A 888 5.10 16.80 7.96
CA ARG A 888 6.48 17.17 7.66
C ARG A 888 7.16 17.69 8.92
N GLU A 889 8.30 17.12 9.25
CA GLU A 889 9.10 17.56 10.39
C GLU A 889 9.81 18.90 10.12
N LYS A 890 10.11 19.65 11.17
CA LYS A 890 10.44 21.07 11.08
C LYS A 890 11.73 21.42 10.31
N ASP A 891 12.61 20.41 10.12
CA ASP A 891 13.90 20.54 9.40
C ASP A 891 14.05 19.49 8.29
N GLU A 892 12.98 18.84 7.92
CA GLU A 892 12.99 17.80 6.90
C GLU A 892 13.13 18.39 5.49
N ASP A 893 14.07 17.87 4.71
CA ASP A 893 14.16 18.19 3.30
C ASP A 893 12.85 17.85 2.56
N LYS A 894 12.48 18.66 1.58
CA LYS A 894 11.22 18.49 0.86
C LYS A 894 11.18 17.19 0.09
N ASP A 895 12.30 16.80 -0.51
CA ASP A 895 12.43 15.56 -1.28
C ASP A 895 12.41 14.34 -0.35
N ALA A 896 13.03 14.43 0.81
CA ALA A 896 12.96 13.43 1.86
C ALA A 896 11.53 13.24 2.40
N TRP A 897 10.77 14.31 2.58
CA TRP A 897 9.37 14.24 2.98
C TRP A 897 8.49 13.65 1.87
N ILE A 898 8.69 14.00 0.60
CA ILE A 898 7.98 13.40 -0.54
C ILE A 898 8.24 11.90 -0.59
N ILE A 899 9.48 11.47 -0.43
CA ILE A 899 9.86 10.05 -0.37
C ILE A 899 9.15 9.35 0.80
N ARG A 900 9.13 9.96 1.98
CA ARG A 900 8.42 9.46 3.15
C ARG A 900 6.88 9.42 2.97
N CYS A 901 6.28 10.38 2.29
CA CYS A 901 4.86 10.36 1.92
C CYS A 901 4.55 9.27 0.90
N ILE A 902 5.46 9.01 -0.03
CA ILE A 902 5.38 7.88 -0.96
C ILE A 902 5.38 6.56 -0.17
N ASP A 903 6.35 6.36 0.73
CA ASP A 903 6.47 5.14 1.52
C ASP A 903 5.24 4.90 2.42
N THR A 904 4.69 5.95 3.04
CA THR A 904 3.42 5.88 3.79
C THR A 904 2.23 5.57 2.89
N GLY A 905 2.15 6.24 1.76
CA GLY A 905 1.07 6.07 0.80
C GLY A 905 1.06 4.69 0.16
N GLU A 906 2.23 4.12 -0.17
CA GLU A 906 2.35 2.74 -0.64
C GLU A 906 1.92 1.72 0.41
N ALA A 907 2.31 1.91 1.67
CA ALA A 907 1.90 1.06 2.76
C ALA A 907 0.39 1.15 3.01
N ALA A 908 -0.15 2.37 3.00
CA ALA A 908 -1.57 2.62 3.16
C ALA A 908 -2.39 2.02 1.99
N LEU A 909 -1.94 2.19 0.75
CA LEU A 909 -2.64 1.63 -0.41
C LEU A 909 -2.59 0.11 -0.42
N ARG A 910 -1.46 -0.50 -0.03
CA ARG A 910 -1.35 -1.97 0.10
C ARG A 910 -2.28 -2.53 1.17
N SER A 911 -2.42 -1.84 2.30
CA SER A 911 -3.36 -2.26 3.35
C SER A 911 -4.82 -2.17 2.92
N ARG A 912 -5.12 -1.43 1.86
CA ARG A 912 -6.46 -1.27 1.28
C ARG A 912 -6.75 -2.23 0.13
N ILE A 913 -5.71 -2.81 -0.45
CA ILE A 913 -5.87 -3.80 -1.52
C ILE A 913 -6.33 -5.13 -0.92
N SER A 914 -7.57 -5.44 -1.11
CA SER A 914 -8.09 -6.76 -0.78
C SER A 914 -7.86 -7.74 -1.92
N ILE A 915 -7.25 -8.86 -1.62
CA ILE A 915 -7.10 -9.99 -2.53
C ILE A 915 -8.12 -11.06 -2.13
N PRO A 916 -9.14 -11.25 -2.94
CA PRO A 916 -10.09 -12.32 -2.70
C PRO A 916 -9.42 -13.70 -2.75
N ASP A 917 -9.94 -14.66 -2.01
CA ASP A 917 -9.46 -16.04 -2.05
C ASP A 917 -9.55 -16.67 -3.46
N THR A 918 -10.40 -16.12 -4.30
CA THR A 918 -10.43 -16.43 -5.71
C THR A 918 -9.21 -16.07 -6.50
N ASP A 919 -8.55 -14.98 -6.17
CA ASP A 919 -7.32 -14.62 -6.85
C ASP A 919 -6.20 -15.59 -6.47
N LEU A 920 -6.24 -16.07 -5.23
CA LEU A 920 -5.35 -17.14 -4.78
C LEU A 920 -5.69 -18.46 -5.49
N ALA A 921 -6.96 -18.80 -5.56
CA ALA A 921 -7.42 -19.99 -6.32
C ALA A 921 -7.10 -19.84 -7.81
N ASN A 922 -7.22 -18.65 -8.36
CA ASN A 922 -6.84 -18.31 -9.71
C ASN A 922 -5.33 -18.39 -9.92
N LEU A 923 -4.55 -17.86 -8.98
CA LEU A 923 -3.09 -17.97 -8.98
C LEU A 923 -2.66 -19.44 -8.92
N ALA A 924 -3.23 -20.23 -8.01
CA ALA A 924 -2.97 -21.66 -7.93
C ALA A 924 -3.26 -22.39 -9.24
N LYS A 925 -4.32 -21.99 -9.89
CA LYS A 925 -4.78 -22.53 -11.14
C LYS A 925 -3.92 -22.09 -12.32
N GLN A 926 -3.54 -20.83 -12.38
CA GLN A 926 -2.61 -20.25 -13.36
C GLN A 926 -1.20 -20.84 -13.21
N ARG A 927 -0.77 -21.13 -11.98
CA ARG A 927 0.46 -21.88 -11.70
C ARG A 927 0.41 -23.28 -12.30
N ALA A 928 -0.71 -23.98 -12.13
CA ALA A 928 -0.89 -25.31 -12.67
C ALA A 928 -0.92 -25.32 -14.21
N ASP A 929 -1.48 -24.30 -14.84
CA ASP A 929 -1.53 -24.19 -16.31
C ASP A 929 -0.18 -23.81 -16.94
N ALA A 930 0.62 -22.95 -16.28
CA ALA A 930 1.95 -22.58 -16.77
C ALA A 930 2.92 -23.76 -16.84
N VAL A 931 2.83 -24.69 -15.88
CA VAL A 931 3.62 -25.95 -15.88
C VAL A 931 3.25 -26.84 -17.07
N ARG A 932 1.98 -27.00 -17.34
CA ARG A 932 1.49 -27.86 -18.43
C ARG A 932 1.94 -27.37 -19.79
N ASP A 933 1.82 -26.09 -20.01
CA ASP A 933 2.09 -25.48 -21.32
C ASP A 933 3.59 -25.52 -21.69
N ALA A 934 4.48 -25.44 -20.69
CA ALA A 934 5.92 -25.51 -20.95
C ALA A 934 6.42 -26.92 -21.37
N LEU A 935 5.75 -28.00 -20.93
CA LEU A 935 6.13 -29.36 -21.30
C LEU A 935 5.85 -29.69 -22.77
N ILE A 936 4.83 -29.09 -23.34
CA ILE A 936 4.35 -29.45 -24.66
C ILE A 936 5.02 -28.64 -25.76
N ALA A 937 5.30 -27.35 -25.48
CA ALA A 937 5.89 -26.45 -26.46
C ALA A 937 7.25 -26.90 -27.02
N THR A 938 8.01 -27.69 -26.27
CA THR A 938 9.40 -28.02 -26.61
C THR A 938 9.63 -29.44 -27.12
N THR A 939 8.65 -30.37 -26.98
CA THR A 939 8.97 -31.80 -27.18
C THR A 939 8.03 -32.57 -28.12
N GLY A 940 6.97 -31.99 -28.59
CA GLY A 940 5.96 -32.75 -29.37
C GLY A 940 5.28 -33.83 -28.52
N LEU A 941 5.32 -33.67 -27.21
CA LEU A 941 4.72 -34.57 -26.25
C LEU A 941 3.19 -34.47 -26.34
N ASP A 942 2.50 -35.61 -26.33
CA ASP A 942 1.07 -35.71 -26.39
C ASP A 942 0.41 -35.08 -25.14
N PRO A 943 -0.43 -34.04 -25.30
CA PRO A 943 -0.99 -33.24 -24.20
C PRO A 943 -1.89 -33.98 -23.23
N ALA A 944 -2.44 -35.08 -23.63
CA ALA A 944 -3.41 -35.79 -22.82
C ALA A 944 -2.81 -36.61 -21.66
N ARG A 945 -1.60 -36.33 -21.23
CA ARG A 945 -1.00 -37.06 -20.11
C ARG A 945 -1.01 -36.32 -18.76
N VAL A 946 -1.67 -35.15 -18.66
CA VAL A 946 -1.58 -34.32 -17.46
C VAL A 946 -2.95 -33.89 -16.95
N PHE A 947 -3.21 -34.16 -15.68
CA PHE A 947 -4.43 -33.72 -14.98
C PHE A 947 -4.16 -32.58 -14.01
N VAL A 948 -4.95 -31.56 -14.05
CA VAL A 948 -5.06 -30.61 -12.94
C VAL A 948 -6.07 -31.16 -11.94
N VAL A 949 -5.61 -31.45 -10.75
CA VAL A 949 -6.46 -31.93 -9.66
C VAL A 949 -6.88 -30.71 -8.82
N THR A 950 -8.19 -30.43 -8.75
CA THR A 950 -8.71 -29.42 -7.85
C THR A 950 -8.61 -29.96 -6.42
N GLY A 951 -7.51 -29.63 -5.71
CA GLY A 951 -7.36 -29.85 -4.27
C GLY A 951 -7.71 -28.59 -3.50
N THR A 952 -8.26 -28.72 -2.32
CA THR A 952 -8.26 -27.62 -1.35
C THR A 952 -6.81 -27.30 -1.00
N PRO A 953 -6.43 -26.00 -0.92
CA PRO A 953 -5.13 -25.65 -0.36
C PRO A 953 -5.06 -26.17 1.06
N GLU A 954 -4.19 -27.09 1.35
CA GLU A 954 -3.88 -27.43 2.73
C GLU A 954 -3.03 -26.31 3.32
N GLU A 955 -3.39 -25.86 4.52
CA GLU A 955 -2.61 -24.91 5.28
C GLU A 955 -1.22 -25.47 5.52
N GLY A 956 -0.22 -24.84 4.99
CA GLY A 956 1.14 -25.14 5.35
C GLY A 956 2.11 -25.49 4.22
N ALA A 957 1.87 -25.11 2.98
CA ALA A 957 2.72 -25.52 1.84
C ALA A 957 3.66 -24.41 1.36
N THR A 958 4.95 -24.60 1.39
CA THR A 958 5.93 -23.69 0.78
C THR A 958 6.34 -24.11 -0.61
N ASN A 959 6.66 -23.23 -1.36
CA ASN A 959 7.47 -23.00 -2.54
C ASN A 959 7.97 -24.10 -3.46
N GLY A 960 7.26 -25.00 -3.91
CA GLY A 960 7.67 -25.87 -5.01
C GLY A 960 6.56 -26.85 -5.34
N VAL A 961 6.19 -27.03 -6.57
CA VAL A 961 5.14 -27.94 -7.01
C VAL A 961 5.73 -29.28 -7.37
N ARG A 962 5.26 -30.32 -6.77
CA ARG A 962 5.66 -31.69 -6.96
C ARG A 962 4.79 -32.45 -7.94
N LEU A 963 5.38 -32.93 -8.97
CA LEU A 963 4.70 -33.71 -9.98
C LEU A 963 4.63 -35.18 -9.61
N ALA A 964 3.56 -35.87 -9.97
CA ALA A 964 3.37 -37.27 -9.68
C ALA A 964 2.77 -38.07 -10.84
N LEU A 965 3.18 -39.28 -10.97
CA LEU A 965 2.74 -40.24 -11.99
C LEU A 965 1.89 -41.34 -11.39
N LYS A 966 0.90 -41.83 -12.13
CA LYS A 966 -0.03 -42.88 -11.72
C LYS A 966 -0.16 -43.97 -12.81
N VAL A 967 -0.32 -45.16 -12.39
CA VAL A 967 -0.77 -46.27 -13.25
C VAL A 967 -2.08 -46.78 -12.74
N GLU A 968 -2.94 -47.17 -13.60
CA GLU A 968 -4.14 -47.94 -13.33
C GLU A 968 -4.07 -49.31 -13.91
#